data_452750c083815c4a3347005e3b329a79
#
_entry.id   452750c083815c4a3347005e3b329a79
#
_cell.length_a   1.000
_cell.length_b   1.000
_cell.length_c   1.000
_cell.angle_alpha   90.00
_cell.angle_beta   90.00
_cell.angle_gamma   90.00
#
_symmetry.space_group_name_H-M   'P 1'
#
loop_
_entity.id
_entity.type
_entity.pdbx_description
1 polymer ?
#
loop_
_entity_poly.entity_id
_entity_poly.type
_entity_poly.pdbx_seq_one_letter_code
_entity_poly.pdbx_strand_id
1 'polypeptide(L)'
;MIKSLKLEDRNLESIPGVGPSTKSKLNSLGIKRITDLILFLPIQLIDKTKVTDIKQIINGQKCLFIGEIVKVFYTKGSRKSLILIVAVQEKEVRIRFIHKTIMYKNLSINSTVRFSGNIYIKGLSHEMIHPEIELVDHSSDLEKIVPFYNTRRIISQNKLRKLIAYVLNYIIKKNSSDIFDNKLLEKFQIPNYIDALTNSHLPSGDSFSQAEELFESARRRFIMEELISSNIRMSKLKQSTKKRKAFQFVFNDDDIDTFISTLPYKLTNSQNDAIKMITEDFKNSSASSRLIQGDVGCGKTVVSAVAALTSFLSGYQTAYLVPTEILNDQHVRYLSELFKDYSIKVATLKNNLPISEKLAIKSALAKGDIDVIVGTHSLLNSDIRFDKLGLCIIDEQHRFGINQRSSFYTPRSNKSLSPHLIYMSATPIPRSLALVLYQGLDYTRISDMPVGRKIINTEIIIDEKREELIKKLISFLKKGQQIFWVCPSINSNTFTELESVYRTQDLLSRRLKDFKLGVLHGQLSEDIATRTLQDFRSGIVQLLICTTVIEVGIDVPNATTIVIEDADRFGLSQLHQLRGRVGRSNNQGNCFLVHKKNISAESLLRLSALVAHSDGFDLAEKDLMIRGSGDYLGVRQSGHLDNYKLATLEDFLGNVDTIKKLEPQIKNLPEAVKNILLMRWDDSNTEAIEL
;
A
#
# COMPACT_ATOMS: atom_id res chain seq x y z
N MET A 1 -24.97 -31.12 1.24
CA MET A 1 -23.93 -30.08 1.17
C MET A 1 -24.46 -28.65 1.43
N ILE A 2 -25.60 -28.25 0.89
CA ILE A 2 -26.14 -26.88 0.97
C ILE A 2 -26.86 -26.54 2.29
N LYS A 3 -27.22 -27.50 3.13
CA LYS A 3 -27.96 -27.28 4.39
C LYS A 3 -27.11 -26.77 5.57
N SER A 4 -25.80 -26.90 5.54
CA SER A 4 -24.90 -26.37 6.60
C SER A 4 -24.66 -24.86 6.51
N LEU A 5 -24.78 -24.29 5.29
CA LEU A 5 -24.59 -22.85 5.01
C LEU A 5 -25.60 -21.93 5.70
N LYS A 6 -26.79 -22.44 6.07
CA LYS A 6 -27.82 -21.60 6.69
C LYS A 6 -27.51 -21.08 8.09
N LEU A 7 -26.40 -21.48 8.72
CA LEU A 7 -26.00 -20.98 10.02
C LEU A 7 -25.01 -19.83 9.94
N GLU A 8 -24.14 -19.86 8.96
CA GLU A 8 -23.11 -18.83 8.76
C GLU A 8 -23.76 -17.46 8.48
N ASP A 9 -24.98 -17.43 7.94
CA ASP A 9 -25.74 -16.21 7.67
C ASP A 9 -26.68 -15.75 8.79
N ARG A 10 -26.73 -16.47 9.93
CA ARG A 10 -27.61 -16.07 11.05
C ARG A 10 -27.08 -14.83 11.75
N ASN A 11 -28.03 -14.02 12.23
CA ASN A 11 -27.75 -12.81 12.99
C ASN A 11 -27.07 -13.17 14.34
N LEU A 12 -26.09 -12.37 14.75
CA LEU A 12 -25.38 -12.50 16.04
C LEU A 12 -26.33 -12.57 17.26
N GLU A 13 -27.52 -11.97 17.17
CA GLU A 13 -28.53 -12.00 18.23
C GLU A 13 -29.11 -13.39 18.52
N SER A 14 -28.91 -14.34 17.60
CA SER A 14 -29.30 -15.76 17.83
C SER A 14 -28.38 -16.47 18.83
N ILE A 15 -27.24 -15.87 19.18
CA ILE A 15 -26.27 -16.43 20.13
C ILE A 15 -26.69 -16.05 21.57
N PRO A 16 -26.86 -17.01 22.50
CA PRO A 16 -27.14 -16.72 23.89
C PRO A 16 -26.10 -15.77 24.50
N GLY A 17 -26.53 -14.69 25.16
CA GLY A 17 -25.67 -13.67 25.76
C GLY A 17 -25.27 -12.51 24.82
N VAL A 18 -25.79 -12.49 23.60
CA VAL A 18 -25.61 -11.37 22.65
C VAL A 18 -26.88 -10.51 22.65
N GLY A 19 -26.98 -9.53 23.54
CA GLY A 19 -27.98 -8.47 23.49
C GLY A 19 -27.49 -7.25 22.68
N PRO A 20 -28.33 -6.19 22.53
CA PRO A 20 -28.02 -5.03 21.70
C PRO A 20 -26.66 -4.36 22.01
N SER A 21 -26.32 -4.21 23.29
CA SER A 21 -25.02 -3.66 23.71
C SER A 21 -23.83 -4.53 23.30
N THR A 22 -23.99 -5.86 23.38
CA THR A 22 -22.93 -6.79 22.98
C THR A 22 -22.77 -6.81 21.45
N LYS A 23 -23.89 -6.78 20.71
CA LYS A 23 -23.91 -6.66 19.24
C LYS A 23 -23.19 -5.39 18.78
N SER A 24 -23.49 -4.23 19.40
CA SER A 24 -22.81 -2.97 19.08
C SER A 24 -21.29 -3.07 19.30
N LYS A 25 -20.84 -3.71 20.40
CA LYS A 25 -19.43 -3.95 20.68
C LYS A 25 -18.77 -4.89 19.66
N LEU A 26 -19.45 -5.96 19.24
CA LEU A 26 -18.96 -6.87 18.20
C LEU A 26 -18.88 -6.16 16.85
N ASN A 27 -19.89 -5.37 16.50
CA ASN A 27 -19.87 -4.58 15.25
C ASN A 27 -18.70 -3.59 15.20
N SER A 28 -18.35 -2.96 16.33
CA SER A 28 -17.18 -2.04 16.38
C SER A 28 -15.83 -2.76 16.24
N LEU A 29 -15.81 -4.10 16.37
CA LEU A 29 -14.66 -4.95 16.05
C LEU A 29 -14.70 -5.51 14.61
N GLY A 30 -15.69 -5.11 13.81
CA GLY A 30 -15.89 -5.64 12.46
C GLY A 30 -16.68 -6.96 12.40
N ILE A 31 -17.14 -7.48 13.55
CA ILE A 31 -17.87 -8.74 13.65
C ILE A 31 -19.36 -8.46 13.48
N LYS A 32 -19.91 -8.71 12.30
CA LYS A 32 -21.32 -8.46 11.95
C LYS A 32 -22.15 -9.73 11.84
N ARG A 33 -21.53 -10.84 11.45
CA ARG A 33 -22.14 -12.16 11.20
C ARG A 33 -21.51 -13.22 12.10
N ILE A 34 -22.16 -14.37 12.22
CA ILE A 34 -21.60 -15.53 12.93
C ILE A 34 -20.28 -15.99 12.26
N THR A 35 -20.21 -15.96 10.95
CA THR A 35 -18.98 -16.26 10.19
C THR A 35 -17.82 -15.35 10.61
N ASP A 36 -18.08 -14.03 10.74
CA ASP A 36 -17.04 -13.09 11.18
C ASP A 36 -16.58 -13.40 12.61
N LEU A 37 -17.49 -13.90 13.47
CA LEU A 37 -17.15 -14.27 14.85
C LEU A 37 -16.21 -15.48 14.92
N ILE A 38 -16.46 -16.53 14.13
CA ILE A 38 -15.61 -17.73 14.13
C ILE A 38 -14.32 -17.55 13.34
N LEU A 39 -14.28 -16.60 12.39
CA LEU A 39 -13.08 -16.21 11.65
C LEU A 39 -12.32 -15.05 12.32
N PHE A 40 -12.81 -14.56 13.46
CA PHE A 40 -12.06 -13.64 14.31
C PHE A 40 -10.99 -14.41 15.08
N LEU A 41 -9.91 -14.76 14.38
CA LEU A 41 -8.87 -15.64 14.92
C LEU A 41 -8.07 -14.96 16.04
N PRO A 42 -7.55 -15.75 17.01
CA PRO A 42 -6.66 -15.22 18.02
C PRO A 42 -5.33 -14.75 17.40
N ILE A 43 -4.70 -13.77 18.04
CA ILE A 43 -3.38 -13.28 17.65
C ILE A 43 -2.29 -14.25 18.09
N GLN A 44 -2.46 -14.85 19.29
CA GLN A 44 -1.48 -15.74 19.92
C GLN A 44 -2.19 -16.63 20.94
N LEU A 45 -1.52 -17.70 21.32
CA LEU A 45 -1.88 -18.49 22.49
C LEU A 45 -1.18 -17.95 23.74
N ILE A 46 -1.82 -18.08 24.88
CA ILE A 46 -1.25 -17.77 26.19
C ILE A 46 -1.20 -19.06 27.00
N ASP A 47 -0.01 -19.43 27.41
CA ASP A 47 0.20 -20.54 28.35
C ASP A 47 -0.15 -20.08 29.77
N LYS A 48 -1.28 -20.59 30.28
CA LYS A 48 -1.71 -20.38 31.66
C LYS A 48 -1.37 -21.57 32.56
N THR A 49 -0.61 -22.55 32.06
CA THR A 49 -0.18 -23.74 32.84
C THR A 49 1.02 -23.43 33.74
N LYS A 50 1.86 -22.49 33.32
CA LYS A 50 3.09 -22.12 34.04
C LYS A 50 2.86 -20.88 34.90
N VAL A 51 2.67 -21.07 36.19
CA VAL A 51 2.71 -19.97 37.17
C VAL A 51 4.15 -19.49 37.33
N THR A 52 4.33 -18.17 37.24
CA THR A 52 5.67 -17.58 37.37
C THR A 52 6.17 -17.63 38.81
N ASP A 53 7.40 -18.05 39.02
CA ASP A 53 8.02 -17.96 40.33
C ASP A 53 8.37 -16.50 40.66
N ILE A 54 7.80 -15.98 41.75
CA ILE A 54 8.00 -14.59 42.17
C ILE A 54 9.46 -14.27 42.56
N LYS A 55 10.30 -15.30 42.78
CA LYS A 55 11.73 -15.13 43.07
C LYS A 55 12.58 -14.86 41.82
N GLN A 56 12.08 -15.22 40.62
CA GLN A 56 12.84 -15.17 39.35
C GLN A 56 12.32 -14.12 38.38
N ILE A 57 11.58 -13.11 38.85
CA ILE A 57 10.97 -12.11 38.00
C ILE A 57 11.93 -10.99 37.59
N ILE A 58 11.77 -10.50 36.34
CA ILE A 58 12.47 -9.36 35.80
C ILE A 58 11.50 -8.16 35.69
N ASN A 59 11.98 -6.95 35.98
CA ASN A 59 11.17 -5.75 35.92
C ASN A 59 10.61 -5.53 34.49
N GLY A 60 9.28 -5.34 34.39
CA GLY A 60 8.57 -5.18 33.11
C GLY A 60 8.17 -6.49 32.42
N GLN A 61 8.58 -7.64 32.94
CA GLN A 61 8.22 -8.96 32.40
C GLN A 61 6.73 -9.24 32.55
N LYS A 62 6.15 -9.90 31.55
CA LYS A 62 4.78 -10.43 31.64
C LYS A 62 4.79 -11.73 32.48
N CYS A 63 4.05 -11.71 33.57
CA CYS A 63 3.98 -12.79 34.54
C CYS A 63 2.54 -13.26 34.76
N LEU A 64 2.39 -14.53 35.16
CA LEU A 64 1.14 -15.11 35.59
C LEU A 64 1.31 -15.58 37.05
N PHE A 65 0.44 -15.12 37.94
CA PHE A 65 0.43 -15.48 39.34
C PHE A 65 -0.93 -16.03 39.79
N ILE A 66 -0.89 -16.87 40.82
CA ILE A 66 -2.06 -17.28 41.59
C ILE A 66 -1.79 -16.87 43.03
N GLY A 67 -2.77 -16.24 43.66
CA GLY A 67 -2.63 -15.78 45.02
C GLY A 67 -3.96 -15.44 45.66
N GLU A 68 -3.92 -15.21 46.96
CA GLU A 68 -5.10 -14.88 47.77
C GLU A 68 -5.17 -13.38 48.04
N ILE A 69 -6.34 -12.79 47.89
CA ILE A 69 -6.57 -11.36 48.16
C ILE A 69 -6.53 -11.13 49.67
N VAL A 70 -5.50 -10.42 50.11
CA VAL A 70 -5.30 -10.11 51.55
C VAL A 70 -5.98 -8.80 51.93
N LYS A 71 -5.92 -7.79 51.05
CA LYS A 71 -6.49 -6.44 51.30
C LYS A 71 -7.09 -5.85 50.05
N VAL A 72 -8.18 -5.07 50.22
CA VAL A 72 -8.87 -4.33 49.15
C VAL A 72 -8.99 -2.87 49.58
N PHE A 73 -8.47 -1.97 48.76
CA PHE A 73 -8.52 -0.52 49.03
C PHE A 73 -9.17 0.24 47.88
N TYR A 74 -9.97 1.24 48.23
CA TYR A 74 -10.52 2.21 47.27
C TYR A 74 -9.88 3.58 47.53
N THR A 75 -9.20 4.16 46.55
CA THR A 75 -8.69 5.52 46.70
C THR A 75 -9.77 6.57 46.37
N LYS A 76 -9.91 7.56 47.25
CA LYS A 76 -10.78 8.77 47.04
C LYS A 76 -9.90 9.86 46.45
N GLY A 77 -10.27 10.45 45.32
CA GLY A 77 -9.51 11.53 44.66
C GLY A 77 -9.83 11.67 43.18
N SER A 78 -9.17 12.57 42.49
CA SER A 78 -9.35 12.80 41.03
C SER A 78 -9.10 11.57 40.18
N ARG A 79 -8.32 10.60 40.66
CA ARG A 79 -8.07 9.29 40.02
C ARG A 79 -8.54 8.16 40.92
N LYS A 80 -9.87 7.88 40.93
CA LYS A 80 -10.43 6.75 41.64
C LYS A 80 -9.77 5.45 41.21
N SER A 81 -9.15 4.70 42.14
CA SER A 81 -8.48 3.45 41.83
C SER A 81 -8.90 2.38 42.83
N LEU A 82 -9.04 1.15 42.36
CA LEU A 82 -9.13 -0.06 43.17
C LEU A 82 -7.71 -0.65 43.29
N ILE A 83 -7.27 -0.89 44.51
CA ILE A 83 -5.99 -1.52 44.83
C ILE A 83 -6.27 -2.80 45.56
N LEU A 84 -5.74 -3.91 45.04
CA LEU A 84 -5.75 -5.21 45.70
C LEU A 84 -4.33 -5.53 46.16
N ILE A 85 -4.18 -6.07 47.33
CA ILE A 85 -2.94 -6.70 47.78
C ILE A 85 -3.20 -8.21 47.76
N VAL A 86 -2.40 -8.90 46.94
CA VAL A 86 -2.54 -10.34 46.72
C VAL A 86 -1.28 -11.02 47.24
N ALA A 87 -1.44 -11.97 48.13
CA ALA A 87 -0.36 -12.85 48.62
C ALA A 87 -0.04 -13.88 47.53
N VAL A 88 1.20 -13.88 47.07
CA VAL A 88 1.73 -14.81 46.07
C VAL A 88 2.98 -15.47 46.66
N GLN A 89 2.90 -16.75 46.95
CA GLN A 89 3.99 -17.45 47.65
C GLN A 89 4.38 -16.70 48.93
N GLU A 90 5.65 -16.23 49.03
CA GLU A 90 6.18 -15.54 50.22
C GLU A 90 6.15 -13.99 50.10
N LYS A 91 5.57 -13.44 49.00
CA LYS A 91 5.58 -12.00 48.74
C LYS A 91 4.19 -11.47 48.45
N GLU A 92 4.02 -10.17 48.63
CA GLU A 92 2.80 -9.44 48.29
C GLU A 92 2.95 -8.74 46.92
N VAL A 93 1.93 -8.89 46.04
CA VAL A 93 1.82 -8.18 44.78
C VAL A 93 0.68 -7.17 44.86
N ARG A 94 0.96 -5.90 44.57
CA ARG A 94 -0.01 -4.82 44.49
C ARG A 94 -0.62 -4.77 43.11
N ILE A 95 -1.91 -4.96 43.00
CA ILE A 95 -2.66 -4.82 41.75
C ILE A 95 -3.45 -3.50 41.77
N ARG A 96 -3.28 -2.66 40.74
CA ARG A 96 -3.98 -1.36 40.64
C ARG A 96 -4.86 -1.31 39.40
N PHE A 97 -6.15 -0.98 39.60
CA PHE A 97 -7.10 -0.68 38.56
C PHE A 97 -7.52 0.79 38.64
N ILE A 98 -7.13 1.60 37.64
CA ILE A 98 -7.42 3.02 37.57
C ILE A 98 -8.72 3.22 36.79
N HIS A 99 -9.69 4.02 37.31
CA HIS A 99 -11.01 4.30 36.72
C HIS A 99 -11.94 3.08 36.52
N LYS A 100 -11.66 1.90 37.07
CA LYS A 100 -12.45 0.67 36.88
C LYS A 100 -12.94 0.04 38.18
N THR A 101 -13.32 0.85 39.16
CA THR A 101 -13.73 0.40 40.50
C THR A 101 -15.01 -0.43 40.50
N ILE A 102 -15.90 -0.28 39.52
CA ILE A 102 -17.20 -0.95 39.45
C ILE A 102 -17.11 -2.36 38.85
N MET A 103 -16.14 -2.61 37.95
CA MET A 103 -16.01 -3.89 37.24
C MET A 103 -15.58 -5.07 38.11
N TYR A 104 -15.03 -4.82 39.28
CA TYR A 104 -14.41 -5.83 40.16
C TYR A 104 -15.06 -5.90 41.55
N LYS A 105 -16.35 -5.57 41.66
CA LYS A 105 -17.10 -5.64 42.93
C LYS A 105 -17.18 -7.04 43.55
N ASN A 106 -16.96 -8.09 42.75
CA ASN A 106 -17.03 -9.49 43.19
C ASN A 106 -15.72 -10.01 43.78
N LEU A 107 -14.65 -9.20 43.80
CA LEU A 107 -13.37 -9.57 44.39
C LEU A 107 -13.40 -9.22 45.90
N SER A 108 -13.42 -10.23 46.74
CA SER A 108 -13.44 -10.09 48.20
C SER A 108 -12.13 -10.58 48.81
N ILE A 109 -11.90 -10.17 50.06
CA ILE A 109 -10.78 -10.69 50.84
C ILE A 109 -10.94 -12.23 51.01
N ASN A 110 -9.85 -12.94 51.04
CA ASN A 110 -9.76 -14.42 51.08
C ASN A 110 -10.20 -15.12 49.77
N SER A 111 -10.44 -14.36 48.70
CA SER A 111 -10.69 -14.97 47.40
C SER A 111 -9.36 -15.30 46.70
N THR A 112 -9.24 -16.54 46.20
CA THR A 112 -8.11 -16.92 45.34
C THR A 112 -8.32 -16.36 43.95
N VAL A 113 -7.31 -15.64 43.44
CA VAL A 113 -7.34 -15.04 42.14
C VAL A 113 -6.13 -15.45 41.29
N ARG A 114 -6.37 -15.68 40.03
CA ARG A 114 -5.34 -15.77 39.00
C ARG A 114 -5.23 -14.42 38.31
N PHE A 115 -4.02 -13.90 38.13
CA PHE A 115 -3.82 -12.63 37.48
C PHE A 115 -2.56 -12.62 36.60
N SER A 116 -2.66 -11.99 35.43
CA SER A 116 -1.55 -11.90 34.48
C SER A 116 -1.37 -10.49 33.94
N GLY A 117 -0.13 -10.07 33.82
CA GLY A 117 0.22 -8.74 33.34
C GLY A 117 1.71 -8.45 33.51
N ASN A 118 2.12 -7.24 33.10
CA ASN A 118 3.50 -6.81 33.31
C ASN A 118 3.71 -6.41 34.77
N ILE A 119 4.75 -6.99 35.39
CA ILE A 119 5.11 -6.68 36.77
C ILE A 119 6.16 -5.56 36.80
N TYR A 120 5.96 -4.59 37.67
CA TYR A 120 6.88 -3.50 37.91
C TYR A 120 7.46 -3.61 39.33
N ILE A 121 8.77 -3.62 39.41
CA ILE A 121 9.49 -3.73 40.69
C ILE A 121 9.97 -2.36 41.10
N LYS A 122 9.54 -1.88 42.28
CA LYS A 122 9.97 -0.62 42.88
C LYS A 122 10.51 -0.91 44.31
N GLY A 123 11.83 -1.04 44.41
CA GLY A 123 12.45 -1.47 45.65
C GLY A 123 11.96 -2.87 46.04
N LEU A 124 11.37 -3.01 47.21
CA LEU A 124 10.82 -4.27 47.72
C LEU A 124 9.36 -4.50 47.29
N SER A 125 8.72 -3.55 46.60
CA SER A 125 7.32 -3.67 46.20
C SER A 125 7.17 -4.13 44.77
N HIS A 126 6.23 -5.08 44.56
CA HIS A 126 5.83 -5.59 43.26
C HIS A 126 4.48 -5.03 42.87
N GLU A 127 4.35 -4.38 41.74
CA GLU A 127 3.10 -3.72 41.30
C GLU A 127 2.71 -4.18 39.88
N MET A 128 1.42 -4.48 39.67
CA MET A 128 0.81 -4.67 38.36
C MET A 128 -0.29 -3.67 38.14
N ILE A 129 -0.32 -3.05 36.95
CA ILE A 129 -1.33 -2.06 36.58
C ILE A 129 -2.25 -2.67 35.52
N HIS A 130 -3.54 -2.74 35.81
CA HIS A 130 -4.57 -3.34 34.95
C HIS A 130 -4.27 -4.77 34.46
N PRO A 131 -3.80 -5.71 35.31
CA PRO A 131 -3.65 -7.10 34.88
C PRO A 131 -5.03 -7.68 34.52
N GLU A 132 -5.01 -8.75 33.71
CA GLU A 132 -6.17 -9.64 33.63
C GLU A 132 -6.30 -10.37 34.96
N ILE A 133 -7.48 -10.36 35.58
CA ILE A 133 -7.75 -11.04 36.87
C ILE A 133 -8.99 -11.89 36.75
N GLU A 134 -8.91 -13.10 37.28
CA GLU A 134 -10.00 -14.09 37.30
C GLU A 134 -10.09 -14.70 38.70
N LEU A 135 -11.32 -14.91 39.21
CA LEU A 135 -11.55 -15.70 40.41
C LEU A 135 -11.27 -17.18 40.08
N VAL A 136 -10.55 -17.84 40.95
CA VAL A 136 -10.28 -19.27 40.87
C VAL A 136 -11.30 -20.01 41.71
N ASP A 137 -12.35 -20.54 41.04
CA ASP A 137 -13.23 -21.51 41.68
C ASP A 137 -12.49 -22.87 41.78
N HIS A 138 -12.75 -23.63 42.86
CA HIS A 138 -12.05 -24.90 43.18
C HIS A 138 -12.23 -26.04 42.14
N SER A 139 -12.75 -25.77 40.94
CA SER A 139 -12.94 -26.76 39.89
C SER A 139 -12.02 -26.51 38.67
N SER A 140 -11.06 -27.42 38.50
CA SER A 140 -10.46 -27.90 37.21
C SER A 140 -9.99 -26.93 36.09
N ASP A 141 -10.11 -25.62 36.16
CA ASP A 141 -9.72 -24.69 35.08
C ASP A 141 -8.34 -24.04 35.26
N LEU A 142 -7.50 -24.62 36.14
CA LEU A 142 -6.25 -24.01 36.60
C LEU A 142 -5.12 -24.02 35.56
N GLU A 143 -5.15 -24.97 34.64
CA GLU A 143 -4.02 -25.22 33.75
C GLU A 143 -4.50 -25.33 32.29
N LYS A 144 -4.70 -24.19 31.60
CA LYS A 144 -5.11 -24.23 30.21
C LYS A 144 -4.31 -23.28 29.36
N ILE A 145 -4.02 -23.72 28.14
CA ILE A 145 -3.60 -22.86 27.04
C ILE A 145 -4.86 -22.17 26.52
N VAL A 146 -4.82 -20.84 26.41
CA VAL A 146 -6.00 -20.06 26.02
C VAL A 146 -5.70 -19.14 24.86
N PRO A 147 -6.63 -18.96 23.90
CA PRO A 147 -6.47 -18.03 22.81
C PRO A 147 -6.60 -16.58 23.29
N PHE A 148 -5.80 -15.68 22.71
CA PHE A 148 -5.82 -14.24 22.97
C PHE A 148 -6.22 -13.47 21.73
N TYR A 149 -7.28 -12.64 21.82
CA TYR A 149 -7.87 -11.90 20.73
C TYR A 149 -7.59 -10.41 20.79
N ASN A 150 -7.52 -9.74 19.63
CA ASN A 150 -7.41 -8.29 19.56
C ASN A 150 -8.77 -7.59 19.80
N THR A 151 -9.22 -7.61 21.03
CA THR A 151 -10.51 -7.02 21.40
C THR A 151 -10.47 -5.50 21.52
N ARG A 152 -9.32 -4.86 21.35
CA ARG A 152 -9.13 -3.39 21.58
C ARG A 152 -9.73 -2.94 22.92
N ARG A 153 -9.85 -3.83 23.90
CA ARG A 153 -10.52 -3.64 25.22
C ARG A 153 -12.03 -3.33 25.14
N ILE A 154 -12.68 -3.51 23.98
CA ILE A 154 -14.11 -3.25 23.77
C ILE A 154 -14.97 -4.33 24.42
N ILE A 155 -14.53 -5.59 24.34
CA ILE A 155 -15.16 -6.76 24.93
C ILE A 155 -14.13 -7.55 25.75
N SER A 156 -14.54 -8.19 26.85
CA SER A 156 -13.62 -8.99 27.65
C SER A 156 -13.26 -10.30 26.93
N GLN A 157 -12.00 -10.76 27.09
CA GLN A 157 -11.49 -12.02 26.52
C GLN A 157 -12.40 -13.21 26.87
N ASN A 158 -12.77 -13.33 28.14
CA ASN A 158 -13.62 -14.44 28.61
C ASN A 158 -15.00 -14.43 27.96
N LYS A 159 -15.61 -13.25 27.78
CA LYS A 159 -16.92 -13.17 27.11
C LYS A 159 -16.80 -13.59 25.65
N LEU A 160 -15.77 -13.11 24.95
CA LEU A 160 -15.56 -13.46 23.55
C LEU A 160 -15.28 -14.95 23.38
N ARG A 161 -14.41 -15.55 24.21
CA ARG A 161 -14.12 -17.00 24.22
C ARG A 161 -15.41 -17.83 24.40
N LYS A 162 -16.27 -17.45 25.37
CA LYS A 162 -17.56 -18.15 25.60
C LYS A 162 -18.49 -18.09 24.39
N LEU A 163 -18.60 -16.93 23.73
CA LEU A 163 -19.43 -16.78 22.52
C LEU A 163 -18.90 -17.64 21.37
N ILE A 164 -17.58 -17.61 21.12
CA ILE A 164 -16.95 -18.41 20.08
C ILE A 164 -17.08 -19.91 20.36
N ALA A 165 -16.80 -20.34 21.59
CA ALA A 165 -16.93 -21.74 22.00
C ALA A 165 -18.37 -22.27 21.83
N TYR A 166 -19.38 -21.46 22.13
CA TYR A 166 -20.79 -21.82 21.91
C TYR A 166 -21.07 -22.09 20.42
N VAL A 167 -20.65 -21.18 19.54
CA VAL A 167 -20.86 -21.31 18.10
C VAL A 167 -20.06 -22.49 17.54
N LEU A 168 -18.80 -22.64 17.97
CA LEU A 168 -17.93 -23.74 17.51
C LEU A 168 -18.49 -25.10 17.87
N ASN A 169 -18.93 -25.29 19.13
CA ASN A 169 -19.58 -26.54 19.55
C ASN A 169 -20.83 -26.88 18.73
N TYR A 170 -21.56 -25.87 18.29
CA TYR A 170 -22.72 -26.08 17.42
C TYR A 170 -22.28 -26.53 16.01
N ILE A 171 -21.21 -25.94 15.45
CA ILE A 171 -20.66 -26.30 14.13
C ILE A 171 -20.11 -27.72 14.15
N ILE A 172 -19.35 -28.10 15.19
CA ILE A 172 -18.78 -29.42 15.36
C ILE A 172 -19.88 -30.49 15.41
N LYS A 173 -20.95 -30.27 16.20
CA LYS A 173 -22.09 -31.20 16.28
C LYS A 173 -22.82 -31.41 14.95
N LYS A 174 -22.77 -30.46 14.02
CA LYS A 174 -23.37 -30.60 12.69
C LYS A 174 -22.53 -31.37 11.69
N ASN A 175 -21.30 -31.72 12.04
CA ASN A 175 -20.37 -32.50 11.20
C ASN A 175 -20.30 -31.97 9.76
N SER A 176 -20.00 -30.69 9.61
CA SER A 176 -19.90 -30.01 8.31
C SER A 176 -18.71 -30.56 7.53
N SER A 177 -18.94 -31.04 6.30
CA SER A 177 -17.85 -31.45 5.40
C SER A 177 -17.01 -30.25 4.99
N ASP A 178 -15.70 -30.48 4.79
CA ASP A 178 -14.81 -29.42 4.28
C ASP A 178 -15.21 -28.97 2.86
N ILE A 179 -14.87 -27.73 2.54
CA ILE A 179 -15.05 -27.17 1.18
C ILE A 179 -13.97 -27.67 0.21
N PHE A 180 -12.80 -28.06 0.74
CA PHE A 180 -11.71 -28.65 -0.01
C PHE A 180 -11.74 -30.18 0.10
N ASP A 181 -11.35 -30.86 -0.95
CA ASP A 181 -11.16 -32.30 -0.94
C ASP A 181 -9.89 -32.71 -0.21
N ASN A 182 -9.79 -33.96 0.24
CA ASN A 182 -8.65 -34.46 0.99
C ASN A 182 -7.34 -34.33 0.19
N LYS A 183 -7.39 -34.45 -1.15
CA LYS A 183 -6.18 -34.33 -1.99
C LYS A 183 -5.60 -32.92 -1.95
N LEU A 184 -6.45 -31.89 -1.88
CA LEU A 184 -6.01 -30.51 -1.73
C LEU A 184 -5.48 -30.27 -0.33
N LEU A 185 -6.13 -30.76 0.72
CA LEU A 185 -5.67 -30.63 2.11
C LEU A 185 -4.28 -31.25 2.31
N GLU A 186 -4.06 -32.45 1.82
CA GLU A 186 -2.76 -33.14 1.88
C GLU A 186 -1.69 -32.40 1.09
N LYS A 187 -2.01 -31.98 -0.13
CA LYS A 187 -1.08 -31.25 -0.98
C LYS A 187 -0.56 -29.95 -0.35
N PHE A 188 -1.42 -29.27 0.42
CA PHE A 188 -1.08 -28.03 1.11
C PHE A 188 -0.58 -28.24 2.53
N GLN A 189 -0.62 -29.46 3.04
CA GLN A 189 -0.30 -29.79 4.42
C GLN A 189 -1.06 -28.88 5.41
N ILE A 190 -2.36 -28.71 5.14
CA ILE A 190 -3.26 -27.90 5.97
C ILE A 190 -4.36 -28.81 6.59
N PRO A 191 -4.78 -28.51 7.82
CA PRO A 191 -5.85 -29.27 8.47
C PRO A 191 -7.20 -29.04 7.79
N ASN A 192 -8.17 -29.92 8.04
CA ASN A 192 -9.54 -29.66 7.65
C ASN A 192 -10.15 -28.47 8.42
N TYR A 193 -11.28 -27.96 7.94
CA TYR A 193 -11.89 -26.73 8.48
C TYR A 193 -12.26 -26.82 9.95
N ILE A 194 -12.83 -27.96 10.38
CA ILE A 194 -13.25 -28.15 11.78
C ILE A 194 -12.03 -28.24 12.69
N ASP A 195 -11.00 -28.99 12.32
CA ASP A 195 -9.76 -29.07 13.08
C ASP A 195 -9.05 -27.71 13.16
N ALA A 196 -9.03 -26.95 12.05
CA ALA A 196 -8.47 -25.61 12.04
C ALA A 196 -9.19 -24.67 13.01
N LEU A 197 -10.53 -24.66 13.00
CA LEU A 197 -11.31 -23.86 13.95
C LEU A 197 -11.08 -24.32 15.38
N THR A 198 -11.07 -25.63 15.63
CA THR A 198 -10.86 -26.19 16.96
C THR A 198 -9.48 -25.81 17.50
N ASN A 199 -8.43 -26.04 16.72
CA ASN A 199 -7.05 -25.73 17.12
C ASN A 199 -6.81 -24.22 17.31
N SER A 200 -7.55 -23.37 16.60
CA SER A 200 -7.45 -21.92 16.79
C SER A 200 -8.15 -21.43 18.05
N HIS A 201 -9.33 -21.92 18.36
CA HIS A 201 -10.19 -21.35 19.39
C HIS A 201 -10.27 -22.19 20.69
N LEU A 202 -10.04 -23.48 20.60
CA LEU A 202 -10.02 -24.43 21.72
C LEU A 202 -8.69 -25.21 21.66
N PRO A 203 -7.54 -24.52 21.83
CA PRO A 203 -6.24 -25.14 21.70
C PRO A 203 -6.13 -26.37 22.62
N SER A 204 -5.67 -27.47 22.06
CA SER A 204 -5.44 -28.74 22.72
C SER A 204 -4.01 -29.19 22.42
N GLY A 205 -3.41 -29.91 23.37
CA GLY A 205 -2.05 -30.46 23.24
C GLY A 205 -1.50 -30.83 24.58
N ASP A 206 -0.56 -31.78 24.58
CA ASP A 206 0.12 -32.26 25.81
C ASP A 206 1.16 -31.22 26.29
N SER A 207 1.52 -30.26 25.42
CA SER A 207 2.46 -29.19 25.71
C SER A 207 2.06 -27.90 25.01
N PHE A 208 2.58 -26.77 25.51
CA PHE A 208 2.37 -25.45 24.83
C PHE A 208 2.96 -25.44 23.43
N SER A 209 4.14 -26.04 23.23
CA SER A 209 4.77 -26.10 21.89
C SER A 209 3.93 -26.86 20.89
N GLN A 210 3.31 -27.99 21.29
CA GLN A 210 2.40 -28.73 20.40
C GLN A 210 1.13 -27.95 20.08
N ALA A 211 0.55 -27.28 21.08
CA ALA A 211 -0.62 -26.43 20.85
C ALA A 211 -0.31 -25.24 19.92
N GLU A 212 0.88 -24.65 20.03
CA GLU A 212 1.36 -23.56 19.16
C GLU A 212 1.57 -24.04 17.73
N GLU A 213 2.15 -25.24 17.52
CA GLU A 213 2.31 -25.84 16.19
C GLU A 213 0.95 -26.11 15.51
N LEU A 214 -0.01 -26.67 16.25
CA LEU A 214 -1.38 -26.89 15.75
C LEU A 214 -2.09 -25.56 15.43
N PHE A 215 -1.89 -24.55 16.25
CA PHE A 215 -2.42 -23.20 16.03
C PHE A 215 -1.84 -22.55 14.77
N GLU A 216 -0.53 -22.62 14.57
CA GLU A 216 0.12 -22.08 13.36
C GLU A 216 -0.30 -22.86 12.09
N SER A 217 -0.50 -24.18 12.21
CA SER A 217 -1.04 -24.98 11.11
C SER A 217 -2.48 -24.57 10.75
N ALA A 218 -3.32 -24.33 11.76
CA ALA A 218 -4.67 -23.82 11.58
C ALA A 218 -4.68 -22.42 10.94
N ARG A 219 -3.79 -21.53 11.39
CA ARG A 219 -3.63 -20.19 10.83
C ARG A 219 -3.25 -20.25 9.34
N ARG A 220 -2.29 -21.10 8.97
CA ARG A 220 -1.91 -21.32 7.56
C ARG A 220 -3.11 -21.74 6.71
N ARG A 221 -4.02 -22.59 7.23
CA ARG A 221 -5.24 -22.98 6.54
C ARG A 221 -6.11 -21.75 6.19
N PHE A 222 -6.38 -20.87 7.15
CA PHE A 222 -7.22 -19.70 6.93
C PHE A 222 -6.57 -18.64 6.04
N ILE A 223 -5.26 -18.44 6.15
CA ILE A 223 -4.49 -17.61 5.23
C ILE A 223 -4.65 -18.15 3.81
N MET A 224 -4.51 -19.45 3.59
CA MET A 224 -4.66 -20.06 2.26
C MET A 224 -6.08 -19.89 1.72
N GLU A 225 -7.12 -20.06 2.55
CA GLU A 225 -8.51 -19.80 2.14
C GLU A 225 -8.70 -18.34 1.69
N GLU A 226 -8.17 -17.38 2.45
CA GLU A 226 -8.28 -15.96 2.11
C GLU A 226 -7.57 -15.64 0.80
N LEU A 227 -6.37 -16.17 0.58
CA LEU A 227 -5.61 -15.99 -0.65
C LEU A 227 -6.32 -16.62 -1.88
N ILE A 228 -6.93 -17.81 -1.71
CA ILE A 228 -7.74 -18.44 -2.76
C ILE A 228 -8.98 -17.60 -3.05
N SER A 229 -9.68 -17.12 -2.02
CA SER A 229 -10.84 -16.23 -2.17
C SER A 229 -10.48 -14.96 -2.94
N SER A 230 -9.35 -14.33 -2.60
CA SER A 230 -8.82 -13.18 -3.32
C SER A 230 -8.57 -13.50 -4.80
N ASN A 231 -7.97 -14.65 -5.11
CA ASN A 231 -7.75 -15.09 -6.49
C ASN A 231 -9.06 -15.30 -7.26
N ILE A 232 -10.08 -15.90 -6.62
CA ILE A 232 -11.42 -16.08 -7.21
C ILE A 232 -12.05 -14.72 -7.52
N ARG A 233 -12.00 -13.78 -6.57
CA ARG A 233 -12.50 -12.41 -6.75
C ARG A 233 -11.82 -11.72 -7.93
N MET A 234 -10.50 -11.81 -8.02
CA MET A 234 -9.73 -11.27 -9.16
C MET A 234 -10.17 -11.87 -10.49
N SER A 235 -10.32 -13.19 -10.51
CA SER A 235 -10.74 -13.90 -11.71
C SER A 235 -12.14 -13.46 -12.17
N LYS A 236 -13.08 -13.26 -11.22
CA LYS A 236 -14.42 -12.72 -11.51
C LYS A 236 -14.36 -11.27 -12.01
N LEU A 237 -13.53 -10.42 -11.41
CA LEU A 237 -13.31 -9.03 -11.86
C LEU A 237 -12.72 -9.00 -13.28
N LYS A 238 -11.70 -9.81 -13.57
CA LYS A 238 -11.14 -9.92 -14.93
C LYS A 238 -12.19 -10.38 -15.94
N GLN A 239 -13.04 -11.33 -15.57
CA GLN A 239 -14.12 -11.79 -16.43
C GLN A 239 -15.18 -10.71 -16.66
N SER A 240 -15.54 -9.93 -15.65
CA SER A 240 -16.49 -8.81 -15.80
C SER A 240 -15.94 -7.71 -16.70
N THR A 241 -14.65 -7.38 -16.57
CA THR A 241 -13.97 -6.40 -17.44
C THR A 241 -13.93 -6.91 -18.88
N LYS A 242 -13.58 -8.19 -19.11
CA LYS A 242 -13.60 -8.80 -20.46
C LYS A 242 -14.99 -8.91 -21.09
N LYS A 243 -16.06 -8.87 -20.31
CA LYS A 243 -17.44 -8.83 -20.82
C LYS A 243 -17.84 -7.43 -21.31
N ARG A 244 -17.13 -6.37 -20.92
CA ARG A 244 -17.40 -5.02 -21.42
C ARG A 244 -16.95 -4.90 -22.87
N LYS A 245 -17.89 -4.56 -23.75
CA LYS A 245 -17.58 -4.33 -25.16
C LYS A 245 -16.73 -3.06 -25.29
N ALA A 246 -15.66 -3.13 -26.06
CA ALA A 246 -14.80 -1.99 -26.40
C ALA A 246 -14.78 -1.73 -27.89
N PHE A 247 -14.22 -0.59 -28.25
CA PHE A 247 -13.88 -0.30 -29.62
C PHE A 247 -12.76 -1.23 -30.08
N GLN A 248 -13.02 -2.03 -31.10
CA GLN A 248 -11.99 -2.83 -31.76
C GLN A 248 -11.18 -1.92 -32.67
N PHE A 249 -9.88 -1.81 -32.48
CA PHE A 249 -9.02 -0.99 -33.31
C PHE A 249 -8.64 -1.75 -34.58
N VAL A 250 -8.75 -1.06 -35.70
CA VAL A 250 -8.39 -1.57 -37.02
C VAL A 250 -7.28 -0.64 -37.56
N PHE A 251 -6.07 -1.15 -37.65
CA PHE A 251 -4.89 -0.45 -38.10
C PHE A 251 -3.94 -1.40 -38.85
N ASN A 252 -3.03 -0.84 -39.64
CA ASN A 252 -1.95 -1.60 -40.26
C ASN A 252 -0.71 -1.56 -39.36
N ASP A 253 -0.12 -2.70 -39.08
CA ASP A 253 1.11 -2.81 -38.31
C ASP A 253 2.28 -2.06 -38.99
N ASP A 254 2.32 -2.00 -40.32
CA ASP A 254 3.33 -1.26 -41.11
C ASP A 254 3.32 0.25 -40.81
N ASP A 255 2.16 0.86 -40.52
CA ASP A 255 2.06 2.28 -40.16
C ASP A 255 2.73 2.56 -38.82
N ILE A 256 2.61 1.61 -37.87
CA ILE A 256 3.28 1.68 -36.56
C ILE A 256 4.79 1.52 -36.74
N ASP A 257 5.24 0.56 -37.54
CA ASP A 257 6.65 0.34 -37.81
C ASP A 257 7.28 1.53 -38.52
N THR A 258 6.55 2.15 -39.46
CA THR A 258 6.95 3.39 -40.11
C THR A 258 7.14 4.51 -39.09
N PHE A 259 6.19 4.73 -38.18
CA PHE A 259 6.32 5.71 -37.11
C PHE A 259 7.52 5.44 -36.22
N ILE A 260 7.71 4.19 -35.80
CA ILE A 260 8.85 3.79 -34.96
C ILE A 260 10.18 4.10 -35.68
N SER A 261 10.24 3.92 -37.01
CA SER A 261 11.45 4.20 -37.79
C SER A 261 11.80 5.70 -37.89
N THR A 262 10.80 6.60 -37.73
CA THR A 262 11.01 8.07 -37.71
C THR A 262 11.53 8.60 -36.37
N LEU A 263 11.51 7.78 -35.31
CA LEU A 263 12.01 8.21 -34.01
C LEU A 263 13.53 8.49 -34.06
N PRO A 264 14.01 9.55 -33.37
CA PRO A 264 15.45 9.90 -33.37
C PRO A 264 16.32 8.91 -32.56
N TYR A 265 15.75 7.83 -32.08
CA TYR A 265 16.40 6.77 -31.29
C TYR A 265 15.75 5.42 -31.57
N LYS A 266 16.50 4.34 -31.30
CA LYS A 266 15.96 2.98 -31.41
C LYS A 266 15.25 2.58 -30.12
N LEU A 267 14.08 1.95 -30.25
CA LEU A 267 13.39 1.36 -29.11
C LEU A 267 14.14 0.15 -28.55
N THR A 268 14.02 -0.05 -27.24
CA THR A 268 14.55 -1.26 -26.58
C THR A 268 13.64 -2.46 -26.85
N ASN A 269 14.16 -3.67 -26.60
CA ASN A 269 13.35 -4.90 -26.78
C ASN A 269 12.12 -4.89 -25.89
N SER A 270 12.24 -4.50 -24.62
CA SER A 270 11.12 -4.44 -23.69
C SER A 270 10.09 -3.37 -24.06
N GLN A 271 10.48 -2.26 -24.71
CA GLN A 271 9.54 -1.28 -25.26
C GLN A 271 8.77 -1.85 -26.46
N ASN A 272 9.45 -2.55 -27.38
CA ASN A 272 8.82 -3.21 -28.52
C ASN A 272 7.84 -4.30 -28.06
N ASP A 273 8.22 -5.12 -27.09
CA ASP A 273 7.34 -6.13 -26.51
C ASP A 273 6.10 -5.49 -25.86
N ALA A 274 6.27 -4.37 -25.15
CA ALA A 274 5.16 -3.63 -24.56
C ALA A 274 4.19 -3.09 -25.62
N ILE A 275 4.70 -2.52 -26.71
CA ILE A 275 3.91 -2.04 -27.85
C ILE A 275 3.14 -3.19 -28.47
N LYS A 276 3.79 -4.33 -28.74
CA LYS A 276 3.15 -5.52 -29.29
C LYS A 276 1.99 -6.01 -28.41
N MET A 277 2.20 -6.11 -27.11
CA MET A 277 1.14 -6.52 -26.16
C MET A 277 -0.04 -5.57 -26.16
N ILE A 278 0.21 -4.25 -26.26
CA ILE A 278 -0.85 -3.22 -26.30
C ILE A 278 -1.64 -3.30 -27.62
N THR A 279 -0.96 -3.43 -28.75
CA THR A 279 -1.61 -3.53 -30.06
C THR A 279 -2.43 -4.82 -30.20
N GLU A 280 -1.96 -5.93 -29.60
CA GLU A 280 -2.74 -7.16 -29.49
C GLU A 280 -4.02 -6.97 -28.65
N ASP A 281 -3.93 -6.25 -27.52
CA ASP A 281 -5.12 -5.91 -26.70
C ASP A 281 -6.15 -5.10 -27.50
N PHE A 282 -5.70 -4.17 -28.31
CA PHE A 282 -6.57 -3.27 -29.08
C PHE A 282 -7.30 -3.97 -30.23
N LYS A 283 -6.75 -5.07 -30.75
CA LYS A 283 -7.40 -5.91 -31.77
C LYS A 283 -8.62 -6.69 -31.21
N ASN A 284 -8.81 -6.71 -29.87
CA ASN A 284 -9.94 -7.38 -29.24
C ASN A 284 -11.16 -6.45 -29.12
N SER A 285 -12.35 -7.02 -29.24
CA SER A 285 -13.62 -6.32 -29.02
C SER A 285 -14.02 -6.17 -27.55
N SER A 286 -13.16 -6.60 -26.62
CA SER A 286 -13.35 -6.49 -25.17
C SER A 286 -12.42 -5.43 -24.59
N ALA A 287 -12.91 -4.66 -23.61
CA ALA A 287 -12.11 -3.64 -22.96
C ALA A 287 -10.86 -4.24 -22.28
N SER A 288 -9.69 -3.73 -22.61
CA SER A 288 -8.43 -4.07 -21.98
C SER A 288 -8.06 -3.04 -20.91
N SER A 289 -7.40 -3.50 -19.87
CA SER A 289 -6.85 -2.63 -18.83
C SER A 289 -5.44 -3.12 -18.50
N ARG A 290 -4.43 -2.35 -18.90
CA ARG A 290 -3.02 -2.73 -18.80
C ARG A 290 -2.21 -1.76 -17.96
N LEU A 291 -1.43 -2.27 -17.01
CA LEU A 291 -0.43 -1.52 -16.27
C LEU A 291 0.94 -1.66 -16.94
N ILE A 292 1.49 -0.54 -17.39
CA ILE A 292 2.87 -0.43 -17.87
C ILE A 292 3.73 0.08 -16.73
N GLN A 293 4.61 -0.76 -16.24
CA GLN A 293 5.54 -0.40 -15.19
C GLN A 293 6.97 -0.38 -15.73
N GLY A 294 7.71 0.66 -15.37
CA GLY A 294 9.12 0.79 -15.76
C GLY A 294 9.80 1.87 -14.95
N ASP A 295 11.10 1.77 -14.83
CA ASP A 295 11.90 2.73 -14.09
C ASP A 295 11.84 4.15 -14.67
N VAL A 296 12.32 5.13 -13.91
CA VAL A 296 12.40 6.52 -14.36
C VAL A 296 13.30 6.61 -15.59
N GLY A 297 12.73 7.13 -16.70
CA GLY A 297 13.45 7.30 -17.95
C GLY A 297 13.61 6.04 -18.80
N CYS A 298 12.88 4.94 -18.52
CA CYS A 298 12.85 3.76 -19.41
C CYS A 298 12.01 3.97 -20.68
N GLY A 299 11.42 5.15 -20.89
CA GLY A 299 10.67 5.50 -22.10
C GLY A 299 9.22 5.05 -22.14
N LYS A 300 8.51 5.01 -21.02
CA LYS A 300 7.04 4.76 -20.96
C LYS A 300 6.24 5.70 -21.88
N THR A 301 6.67 6.95 -21.99
CA THR A 301 5.99 7.98 -22.78
C THR A 301 5.97 7.67 -24.28
N VAL A 302 7.05 7.10 -24.83
CA VAL A 302 7.03 6.72 -26.26
C VAL A 302 6.11 5.53 -26.51
N VAL A 303 6.05 4.57 -25.59
CA VAL A 303 5.10 3.44 -25.69
C VAL A 303 3.66 3.94 -25.65
N SER A 304 3.35 4.91 -24.79
CA SER A 304 2.02 5.52 -24.72
C SER A 304 1.71 6.40 -25.96
N ALA A 305 2.72 7.02 -26.56
CA ALA A 305 2.55 7.76 -27.82
C ALA A 305 2.19 6.83 -28.98
N VAL A 306 2.85 5.67 -29.09
CA VAL A 306 2.48 4.65 -30.09
C VAL A 306 1.06 4.15 -29.87
N ALA A 307 0.63 3.96 -28.63
CA ALA A 307 -0.74 3.58 -28.33
C ALA A 307 -1.75 4.65 -28.75
N ALA A 308 -1.43 5.94 -28.53
CA ALA A 308 -2.28 7.07 -28.97
C ALA A 308 -2.33 7.17 -30.51
N LEU A 309 -1.20 6.95 -31.20
CA LEU A 309 -1.16 6.85 -32.67
C LEU A 309 -2.06 5.71 -33.17
N THR A 310 -1.98 4.54 -32.59
CA THR A 310 -2.80 3.38 -32.96
C THR A 310 -4.30 3.68 -32.79
N SER A 311 -4.67 4.42 -31.73
CA SER A 311 -6.04 4.89 -31.51
C SER A 311 -6.49 5.85 -32.62
N PHE A 312 -5.66 6.81 -33.00
CA PHE A 312 -5.92 7.75 -34.07
C PHE A 312 -6.07 7.05 -35.44
N LEU A 313 -5.15 6.16 -35.80
CA LEU A 313 -5.21 5.37 -37.03
C LEU A 313 -6.50 4.56 -37.17
N SER A 314 -7.07 4.17 -36.04
CA SER A 314 -8.35 3.46 -35.96
C SER A 314 -9.58 4.39 -35.92
N GLY A 315 -9.38 5.72 -35.97
CA GLY A 315 -10.43 6.73 -35.95
C GLY A 315 -11.06 6.99 -34.58
N TYR A 316 -10.27 6.80 -33.51
CA TYR A 316 -10.71 6.99 -32.12
C TYR A 316 -9.89 8.06 -31.40
N GLN A 317 -10.55 8.71 -30.43
CA GLN A 317 -9.95 9.74 -29.59
C GLN A 317 -9.22 9.12 -28.39
N THR A 318 -8.16 9.80 -27.94
CA THR A 318 -7.37 9.43 -26.75
C THR A 318 -7.48 10.51 -25.67
N ALA A 319 -7.81 10.10 -24.44
CA ALA A 319 -7.71 10.91 -23.23
C ALA A 319 -6.43 10.54 -22.47
N TYR A 320 -5.56 11.54 -22.25
CA TYR A 320 -4.27 11.35 -21.57
C TYR A 320 -4.26 12.12 -20.25
N LEU A 321 -4.32 11.41 -19.12
CA LEU A 321 -4.32 11.99 -17.78
C LEU A 321 -2.92 12.07 -17.21
N VAL A 322 -2.61 13.23 -16.64
CA VAL A 322 -1.36 13.51 -15.93
C VAL A 322 -1.65 14.16 -14.57
N PRO A 323 -0.80 13.95 -13.56
CA PRO A 323 -1.09 14.41 -12.20
C PRO A 323 -0.91 15.92 -12.00
N THR A 324 -0.13 16.62 -12.83
CA THR A 324 0.19 18.05 -12.66
C THR A 324 0.18 18.81 -13.97
N GLU A 325 -0.04 20.13 -13.90
CA GLU A 325 -0.05 21.00 -15.07
C GLU A 325 1.32 21.12 -15.73
N ILE A 326 2.40 21.01 -14.97
CA ILE A 326 3.77 21.00 -15.50
C ILE A 326 3.99 19.77 -16.41
N LEU A 327 3.54 18.61 -15.98
CA LEU A 327 3.58 17.40 -16.80
C LEU A 327 2.66 17.50 -18.01
N ASN A 328 1.51 18.13 -17.86
CA ASN A 328 0.59 18.38 -18.96
C ASN A 328 1.31 19.11 -20.09
N ASP A 329 1.94 20.25 -19.81
CA ASP A 329 2.68 21.01 -20.82
C ASP A 329 3.82 20.22 -21.45
N GLN A 330 4.50 19.41 -20.65
CA GLN A 330 5.58 18.57 -21.15
C GLN A 330 5.07 17.49 -22.10
N HIS A 331 3.97 16.80 -21.75
CA HIS A 331 3.38 15.77 -22.60
C HIS A 331 2.78 16.36 -23.88
N VAL A 332 2.09 17.51 -23.78
CA VAL A 332 1.56 18.18 -24.96
C VAL A 332 2.67 18.53 -25.95
N ARG A 333 3.75 19.15 -25.48
CA ARG A 333 4.89 19.48 -26.37
C ARG A 333 5.49 18.24 -26.99
N TYR A 334 5.74 17.22 -26.18
CA TYR A 334 6.36 15.98 -26.63
C TYR A 334 5.48 15.26 -27.68
N LEU A 335 4.20 15.11 -27.41
CA LEU A 335 3.26 14.47 -28.35
C LEU A 335 3.06 15.29 -29.61
N SER A 336 2.95 16.63 -29.50
CA SER A 336 2.83 17.51 -30.67
C SER A 336 4.06 17.46 -31.57
N GLU A 337 5.26 17.34 -31.01
CA GLU A 337 6.51 17.17 -31.75
C GLU A 337 6.60 15.79 -32.42
N LEU A 338 6.24 14.73 -31.73
CA LEU A 338 6.23 13.38 -32.28
C LEU A 338 5.22 13.21 -33.43
N PHE A 339 4.09 13.88 -33.32
CA PHE A 339 2.98 13.75 -34.27
C PHE A 339 2.94 14.85 -35.34
N LYS A 340 3.99 15.68 -35.43
CA LYS A 340 4.00 16.83 -36.37
C LYS A 340 3.80 16.44 -37.85
N ASP A 341 4.31 15.27 -38.23
CA ASP A 341 4.21 14.73 -39.59
C ASP A 341 2.90 13.94 -39.83
N TYR A 342 2.09 13.80 -38.77
CA TYR A 342 0.79 13.17 -38.81
C TYR A 342 -0.29 14.24 -38.55
N SER A 343 -1.45 14.14 -39.18
CA SER A 343 -2.54 15.08 -39.00
C SER A 343 -3.25 14.98 -37.62
N ILE A 344 -2.53 14.61 -36.57
CA ILE A 344 -3.05 14.38 -35.20
C ILE A 344 -3.14 15.71 -34.45
N LYS A 345 -4.34 16.07 -34.02
CA LYS A 345 -4.59 17.29 -33.25
C LYS A 345 -4.47 16.99 -31.76
N VAL A 346 -3.38 17.46 -31.14
CA VAL A 346 -3.14 17.38 -29.70
C VAL A 346 -3.64 18.67 -29.03
N ALA A 347 -4.49 18.55 -28.04
CA ALA A 347 -5.00 19.66 -27.24
C ALA A 347 -4.75 19.46 -25.73
N THR A 348 -4.93 20.54 -24.96
CA THR A 348 -4.79 20.51 -23.50
C THR A 348 -6.02 21.06 -22.81
N LEU A 349 -6.40 20.46 -21.68
CA LEU A 349 -7.45 20.99 -20.81
C LEU A 349 -6.90 21.24 -19.40
N LYS A 350 -6.74 22.51 -19.05
CA LYS A 350 -6.23 22.97 -17.75
C LYS A 350 -7.31 23.67 -16.92
N ASN A 351 -7.10 23.71 -15.60
CA ASN A 351 -8.03 24.38 -14.70
C ASN A 351 -7.98 25.91 -14.83
N ASN A 352 -6.84 26.48 -15.18
CA ASN A 352 -6.63 27.93 -15.29
C ASN A 352 -6.98 28.54 -16.66
N LEU A 353 -7.43 27.74 -17.63
CA LEU A 353 -7.87 28.26 -18.91
C LEU A 353 -9.15 29.15 -18.78
N PRO A 354 -9.30 30.18 -19.62
CA PRO A 354 -10.55 30.97 -19.71
C PRO A 354 -11.76 30.08 -20.02
N ILE A 355 -12.92 30.47 -19.50
CA ILE A 355 -14.17 29.69 -19.67
C ILE A 355 -14.49 29.49 -21.13
N SER A 356 -14.30 30.53 -21.97
CA SER A 356 -14.52 30.46 -23.40
C SER A 356 -13.67 29.42 -24.11
N GLU A 357 -12.39 29.32 -23.75
CA GLU A 357 -11.47 28.32 -24.29
C GLU A 357 -11.85 26.92 -23.87
N LYS A 358 -12.20 26.73 -22.57
CA LYS A 358 -12.68 25.44 -22.06
C LYS A 358 -13.92 24.96 -22.81
N LEU A 359 -14.87 25.87 -23.09
CA LEU A 359 -16.07 25.53 -23.84
C LEU A 359 -15.75 25.20 -25.32
N ALA A 360 -14.82 25.92 -25.94
CA ALA A 360 -14.36 25.60 -27.29
C ALA A 360 -13.73 24.22 -27.38
N ILE A 361 -12.83 23.87 -26.42
CA ILE A 361 -12.17 22.55 -26.35
C ILE A 361 -13.22 21.45 -26.15
N LYS A 362 -14.17 21.63 -25.21
CA LYS A 362 -15.24 20.64 -24.95
C LYS A 362 -16.12 20.44 -26.19
N SER A 363 -16.45 21.51 -26.92
CA SER A 363 -17.21 21.42 -28.18
C SER A 363 -16.43 20.67 -29.25
N ALA A 364 -15.14 20.98 -29.41
CA ALA A 364 -14.27 20.30 -30.36
C ALA A 364 -14.09 18.82 -30.08
N LEU A 365 -13.95 18.44 -28.78
CA LEU A 365 -13.92 17.04 -28.35
C LEU A 365 -15.22 16.30 -28.72
N ALA A 366 -16.35 16.90 -28.44
CA ALA A 366 -17.66 16.29 -28.71
C ALA A 366 -17.95 16.15 -30.23
N LYS A 367 -17.28 16.94 -31.07
CA LYS A 367 -17.38 16.84 -32.54
C LYS A 367 -16.34 15.89 -33.15
N GLY A 368 -15.34 15.43 -32.40
CA GLY A 368 -14.24 14.63 -32.91
C GLY A 368 -13.12 15.44 -33.58
N ASP A 369 -13.10 16.78 -33.40
CA ASP A 369 -12.07 17.66 -33.99
C ASP A 369 -10.73 17.61 -33.26
N ILE A 370 -10.64 16.95 -32.08
CA ILE A 370 -9.44 16.75 -31.29
C ILE A 370 -9.22 15.25 -31.16
N ASP A 371 -8.03 14.78 -31.51
CA ASP A 371 -7.67 13.37 -31.53
C ASP A 371 -7.06 12.93 -30.16
N VAL A 372 -6.19 13.78 -29.59
CA VAL A 372 -5.54 13.51 -28.29
C VAL A 372 -5.75 14.72 -27.39
N ILE A 373 -6.36 14.49 -26.22
CA ILE A 373 -6.51 15.51 -25.19
C ILE A 373 -5.66 15.14 -23.98
N VAL A 374 -4.77 16.03 -23.56
CA VAL A 374 -3.98 15.90 -22.34
C VAL A 374 -4.57 16.79 -21.27
N GLY A 375 -4.72 16.28 -20.04
CA GLY A 375 -5.25 17.08 -18.94
C GLY A 375 -5.04 16.45 -17.58
N THR A 376 -5.33 17.24 -16.54
CA THR A 376 -5.28 16.80 -15.16
C THR A 376 -6.65 16.26 -14.72
N HIS A 377 -6.98 16.36 -13.44
CA HIS A 377 -8.30 16.00 -12.91
C HIS A 377 -9.49 16.65 -13.64
N SER A 378 -9.25 17.75 -14.35
CA SER A 378 -10.26 18.41 -15.18
C SER A 378 -10.90 17.49 -16.22
N LEU A 379 -10.16 16.50 -16.75
CA LEU A 379 -10.69 15.51 -17.69
C LEU A 379 -11.65 14.51 -17.05
N LEU A 380 -11.70 14.43 -15.73
CA LEU A 380 -12.59 13.52 -14.99
C LEU A 380 -14.01 14.07 -14.84
N ASN A 381 -14.24 15.34 -15.16
CA ASN A 381 -15.54 15.97 -15.01
C ASN A 381 -16.58 15.32 -15.95
N SER A 382 -17.78 15.09 -15.41
CA SER A 382 -18.88 14.42 -16.12
C SER A 382 -19.46 15.23 -17.30
N ASP A 383 -19.10 16.51 -17.40
CA ASP A 383 -19.54 17.43 -18.46
C ASP A 383 -18.69 17.33 -19.75
N ILE A 384 -17.59 16.56 -19.72
CA ILE A 384 -16.76 16.31 -20.89
C ILE A 384 -17.32 15.12 -21.67
N ARG A 385 -17.65 15.38 -22.95
CA ARG A 385 -18.13 14.37 -23.89
C ARG A 385 -17.14 14.20 -25.02
N PHE A 386 -17.00 12.97 -25.47
CA PHE A 386 -16.20 12.59 -26.63
C PHE A 386 -17.12 12.05 -27.73
N ASP A 387 -16.72 12.20 -28.99
CA ASP A 387 -17.40 11.52 -30.10
C ASP A 387 -17.15 10.01 -30.03
N LYS A 388 -15.87 9.60 -30.01
CA LYS A 388 -15.44 8.19 -30.01
C LYS A 388 -14.21 8.01 -29.13
N LEU A 389 -14.38 8.05 -27.81
CA LEU A 389 -13.28 7.78 -26.87
C LEU A 389 -12.88 6.30 -26.90
N GLY A 390 -11.78 5.96 -27.57
CA GLY A 390 -11.28 4.59 -27.69
C GLY A 390 -10.20 4.24 -26.69
N LEU A 391 -9.40 5.23 -26.23
CA LEU A 391 -8.26 5.02 -25.36
C LEU A 391 -8.19 6.02 -24.23
N CYS A 392 -7.92 5.54 -22.99
CA CYS A 392 -7.55 6.38 -21.86
C CYS A 392 -6.16 5.96 -21.36
N ILE A 393 -5.25 6.92 -21.25
CA ILE A 393 -3.90 6.74 -20.69
C ILE A 393 -3.83 7.52 -19.39
N ILE A 394 -3.38 6.87 -18.31
CA ILE A 394 -3.27 7.46 -16.98
C ILE A 394 -1.82 7.35 -16.52
N ASP A 395 -1.12 8.48 -16.47
CA ASP A 395 0.27 8.54 -16.00
C ASP A 395 0.33 8.73 -14.48
N GLU A 396 1.35 8.14 -13.84
CA GLU A 396 1.56 8.15 -12.38
C GLU A 396 0.31 7.75 -11.58
N GLN A 397 -0.22 6.58 -11.91
CA GLN A 397 -1.47 6.03 -11.37
C GLN A 397 -1.64 6.18 -9.86
N HIS A 398 -0.56 6.07 -9.07
CA HIS A 398 -0.60 6.13 -7.61
C HIS A 398 -1.09 7.47 -7.03
N ARG A 399 -1.13 8.52 -7.86
CA ARG A 399 -1.62 9.86 -7.50
C ARG A 399 -3.11 10.07 -7.73
N PHE A 400 -3.80 9.08 -8.32
CA PHE A 400 -5.24 9.15 -8.57
C PHE A 400 -6.01 8.19 -7.65
N GLY A 401 -7.05 8.69 -6.99
CA GLY A 401 -7.93 7.90 -6.12
C GLY A 401 -8.75 6.84 -6.88
N ILE A 402 -9.21 5.81 -6.17
CA ILE A 402 -9.99 4.69 -6.75
C ILE A 402 -11.25 5.18 -7.46
N ASN A 403 -12.00 6.07 -6.82
CA ASN A 403 -13.24 6.64 -7.39
C ASN A 403 -13.00 7.47 -8.65
N GLN A 404 -11.82 8.08 -8.78
CA GLN A 404 -11.44 8.85 -9.96
C GLN A 404 -11.12 7.95 -11.14
N ARG A 405 -10.59 6.76 -10.89
CA ARG A 405 -10.30 5.76 -11.92
C ARG A 405 -11.58 5.13 -12.49
N SER A 406 -12.56 4.85 -11.63
CA SER A 406 -13.84 4.27 -12.04
C SER A 406 -14.65 5.17 -12.98
N SER A 407 -14.43 6.49 -12.95
CA SER A 407 -15.15 7.44 -13.81
C SER A 407 -14.89 7.26 -15.31
N PHE A 408 -13.77 6.61 -15.72
CA PHE A 408 -13.49 6.30 -17.13
C PHE A 408 -14.16 5.03 -17.64
N TYR A 409 -14.62 4.16 -16.74
CA TYR A 409 -15.36 2.96 -17.13
C TYR A 409 -16.81 3.25 -17.52
N THR A 410 -17.33 4.42 -17.14
CA THR A 410 -18.65 4.86 -17.60
C THR A 410 -18.55 5.36 -19.04
N PRO A 411 -19.41 4.89 -19.95
CA PRO A 411 -19.40 5.36 -21.35
C PRO A 411 -19.57 6.87 -21.42
N ARG A 412 -18.57 7.59 -21.95
CA ARG A 412 -18.59 9.05 -22.15
C ARG A 412 -18.78 9.43 -23.61
N SER A 413 -18.99 8.44 -24.46
CA SER A 413 -19.32 8.60 -25.87
C SER A 413 -20.78 8.28 -26.11
N ASN A 414 -21.30 8.70 -27.26
CA ASN A 414 -22.67 8.39 -27.71
C ASN A 414 -22.92 6.90 -27.96
N LYS A 415 -21.90 6.03 -27.83
CA LYS A 415 -21.96 4.57 -27.94
C LYS A 415 -21.68 3.94 -26.59
N SER A 416 -22.41 2.88 -26.26
CA SER A 416 -22.27 2.12 -25.01
C SER A 416 -20.99 1.27 -24.92
N LEU A 417 -19.92 1.66 -25.61
CA LEU A 417 -18.63 0.98 -25.65
C LEU A 417 -17.66 1.63 -24.65
N SER A 418 -16.89 0.79 -23.97
CA SER A 418 -15.85 1.24 -23.02
C SER A 418 -14.53 1.49 -23.76
N PRO A 419 -13.71 2.49 -23.35
CA PRO A 419 -12.37 2.67 -23.88
C PRO A 419 -11.43 1.57 -23.36
N HIS A 420 -10.32 1.34 -24.08
CA HIS A 420 -9.16 0.65 -23.54
C HIS A 420 -8.43 1.55 -22.55
N LEU A 421 -7.84 0.96 -21.50
CA LEU A 421 -7.17 1.69 -20.43
C LEU A 421 -5.70 1.28 -20.35
N ILE A 422 -4.82 2.26 -20.34
CA ILE A 422 -3.40 2.11 -20.06
C ILE A 422 -3.06 2.90 -18.81
N TYR A 423 -2.56 2.21 -17.82
CA TYR A 423 -2.00 2.81 -16.60
C TYR A 423 -0.49 2.80 -16.68
N MET A 424 0.16 3.90 -16.30
CA MET A 424 1.61 3.99 -16.23
C MET A 424 2.07 4.28 -14.82
N SER A 425 3.18 3.68 -14.42
CA SER A 425 3.83 3.96 -13.14
C SER A 425 5.34 4.01 -13.29
N ALA A 426 5.95 5.07 -12.76
CA ALA A 426 7.40 5.20 -12.62
C ALA A 426 7.92 4.70 -11.27
N THR A 427 7.02 4.38 -10.32
CA THR A 427 7.43 3.73 -9.08
C THR A 427 7.65 2.25 -9.36
N PRO A 428 8.88 1.76 -9.28
CA PRO A 428 9.12 0.34 -9.31
C PRO A 428 8.47 -0.29 -8.07
N ILE A 429 7.59 -1.25 -8.30
CA ILE A 429 6.97 -2.05 -7.25
C ILE A 429 7.40 -3.49 -7.53
N PRO A 430 7.83 -4.26 -6.53
CA PRO A 430 8.14 -5.67 -6.74
C PRO A 430 7.02 -6.37 -7.50
N ARG A 431 7.37 -7.23 -8.47
CA ARG A 431 6.37 -7.91 -9.32
C ARG A 431 5.32 -8.64 -8.51
N SER A 432 5.73 -9.28 -7.44
CA SER A 432 4.85 -9.98 -6.51
C SER A 432 3.84 -9.04 -5.86
N LEU A 433 4.29 -7.86 -5.42
CA LEU A 433 3.43 -6.84 -4.83
C LEU A 433 2.54 -6.16 -5.88
N ALA A 434 3.04 -5.93 -7.09
CA ALA A 434 2.24 -5.37 -8.19
C ALA A 434 1.05 -6.27 -8.54
N LEU A 435 1.25 -7.59 -8.53
CA LEU A 435 0.18 -8.57 -8.74
C LEU A 435 -0.89 -8.53 -7.65
N VAL A 436 -0.54 -8.10 -6.44
CA VAL A 436 -1.48 -7.90 -5.32
C VAL A 436 -2.24 -6.60 -5.44
N LEU A 437 -1.50 -5.51 -5.63
CA LEU A 437 -2.06 -4.15 -5.58
C LEU A 437 -2.93 -3.83 -6.81
N TYR A 438 -2.55 -4.38 -7.97
CA TYR A 438 -3.21 -4.11 -9.25
C TYR A 438 -3.96 -5.32 -9.77
N GLN A 439 -4.63 -6.01 -8.87
CA GLN A 439 -5.48 -7.15 -9.16
C GLN A 439 -6.51 -6.79 -10.25
N GLY A 440 -6.55 -7.57 -11.31
CA GLY A 440 -7.48 -7.33 -12.43
C GLY A 440 -6.88 -6.62 -13.64
N LEU A 441 -5.70 -5.98 -13.53
CA LEU A 441 -4.99 -5.40 -14.66
C LEU A 441 -4.05 -6.42 -15.32
N ASP A 442 -3.90 -6.33 -16.63
CA ASP A 442 -2.81 -6.99 -17.32
C ASP A 442 -1.51 -6.21 -17.09
N TYR A 443 -0.42 -6.91 -16.84
CA TYR A 443 0.84 -6.30 -16.39
C TYR A 443 1.94 -6.41 -17.44
N THR A 444 2.60 -5.31 -17.74
CA THR A 444 3.75 -5.24 -18.64
C THR A 444 4.88 -4.46 -17.97
N ARG A 445 6.07 -5.04 -17.93
CA ARG A 445 7.29 -4.41 -17.38
C ARG A 445 8.19 -3.96 -18.54
N ILE A 446 8.64 -2.70 -18.49
CA ILE A 446 9.73 -2.20 -19.33
C ILE A 446 11.00 -2.25 -18.46
N SER A 447 11.83 -3.26 -18.71
CA SER A 447 13.04 -3.53 -17.91
C SER A 447 14.28 -2.83 -18.47
N ASP A 448 14.33 -2.61 -19.80
CA ASP A 448 15.51 -2.08 -20.44
C ASP A 448 15.59 -0.57 -20.35
N MET A 449 16.79 -0.05 -20.14
CA MET A 449 17.06 1.37 -20.26
C MET A 449 17.49 1.73 -21.69
N PRO A 450 17.09 2.90 -22.20
CA PRO A 450 17.56 3.37 -23.51
C PRO A 450 19.09 3.43 -23.60
N VAL A 451 19.61 3.13 -24.77
CA VAL A 451 21.05 3.14 -25.06
C VAL A 451 21.64 4.53 -24.83
N GLY A 452 22.82 4.59 -24.19
CA GLY A 452 23.54 5.85 -23.91
C GLY A 452 23.33 6.43 -22.53
N ARG A 453 22.41 5.91 -21.73
CA ARG A 453 22.21 6.35 -20.34
C ARG A 453 23.34 5.84 -19.45
N LYS A 454 24.08 6.76 -18.81
CA LYS A 454 25.15 6.43 -17.87
C LYS A 454 24.61 6.16 -16.48
N ILE A 455 25.26 5.25 -15.75
CA ILE A 455 24.95 5.00 -14.33
C ILE A 455 25.26 6.27 -13.54
N ILE A 456 24.31 6.67 -12.67
CA ILE A 456 24.46 7.86 -11.84
C ILE A 456 25.39 7.55 -10.66
N ASN A 457 26.48 8.31 -10.55
CA ASN A 457 27.37 8.18 -9.41
C ASN A 457 26.68 8.68 -8.15
N THR A 458 26.51 7.79 -7.16
CA THR A 458 25.75 8.08 -5.93
C THR A 458 26.71 8.02 -4.75
N GLU A 459 26.80 9.11 -3.96
CA GLU A 459 27.70 9.24 -2.81
C GLU A 459 26.91 9.64 -1.57
N ILE A 460 27.21 9.00 -0.43
CA ILE A 460 26.67 9.38 0.88
C ILE A 460 27.62 10.39 1.54
N ILE A 461 27.10 11.53 1.97
CA ILE A 461 27.87 12.62 2.53
C ILE A 461 27.35 12.93 3.94
N ILE A 462 28.24 12.91 4.93
CA ILE A 462 27.92 13.36 6.29
C ILE A 462 27.92 14.89 6.31
N ASP A 463 26.99 15.51 7.02
CA ASP A 463 26.81 16.96 7.09
C ASP A 463 28.10 17.74 7.44
N GLU A 464 28.98 17.15 8.25
CA GLU A 464 30.30 17.71 8.59
C GLU A 464 31.19 17.93 7.33
N LYS A 465 30.98 17.20 6.24
CA LYS A 465 31.69 17.32 4.97
C LYS A 465 31.00 18.22 3.93
N ARG A 466 29.99 18.97 4.35
CA ARG A 466 29.19 19.85 3.47
C ARG A 466 30.06 20.90 2.74
N GLU A 467 31.07 21.44 3.38
CA GLU A 467 31.99 22.44 2.75
C GLU A 467 32.81 21.82 1.61
N GLU A 468 33.21 20.56 1.74
CA GLU A 468 33.89 19.81 0.66
C GLU A 468 32.95 19.57 -0.51
N LEU A 469 31.69 19.20 -0.21
CA LEU A 469 30.66 19.05 -1.22
C LEU A 469 30.44 20.36 -1.98
N ILE A 470 30.27 21.49 -1.28
CA ILE A 470 30.06 22.79 -1.94
C ILE A 470 31.23 23.14 -2.86
N LYS A 471 32.48 22.89 -2.46
CA LYS A 471 33.66 23.09 -3.33
C LYS A 471 33.58 22.21 -4.61
N LYS A 472 33.14 20.97 -4.47
CA LYS A 472 32.93 20.05 -5.60
C LYS A 472 31.82 20.57 -6.54
N LEU A 473 30.74 21.10 -5.99
CA LEU A 473 29.63 21.68 -6.76
C LEU A 473 30.03 22.93 -7.53
N ILE A 474 30.87 23.80 -6.96
CA ILE A 474 31.42 24.95 -7.66
C ILE A 474 32.19 24.56 -8.91
N SER A 475 32.89 23.43 -8.86
CA SER A 475 33.61 22.93 -10.05
C SER A 475 32.67 22.47 -11.17
N PHE A 476 31.48 21.93 -10.82
CA PHE A 476 30.45 21.52 -11.78
C PHE A 476 29.74 22.74 -12.37
N LEU A 477 29.38 23.73 -11.53
CA LEU A 477 28.75 24.99 -11.97
C LEU A 477 29.67 25.78 -12.93
N LYS A 478 30.99 25.83 -12.66
CA LYS A 478 31.98 26.45 -13.55
C LYS A 478 32.09 25.77 -14.91
N LYS A 479 31.75 24.49 -15.01
CA LYS A 479 31.66 23.71 -16.26
C LYS A 479 30.34 23.91 -17.00
N GLY A 480 29.46 24.80 -16.51
CA GLY A 480 28.14 25.06 -17.10
C GLY A 480 27.08 24.01 -16.77
N GLN A 481 27.35 23.12 -15.82
CA GLN A 481 26.39 22.11 -15.38
C GLN A 481 25.40 22.71 -14.39
N GLN A 482 24.17 22.22 -14.41
CA GLN A 482 23.11 22.69 -13.51
C GLN A 482 22.88 21.66 -12.38
N ILE A 483 22.44 22.17 -11.23
CA ILE A 483 22.32 21.41 -9.99
C ILE A 483 20.90 21.53 -9.42
N PHE A 484 20.32 20.41 -9.04
CA PHE A 484 19.17 20.36 -8.13
C PHE A 484 19.65 20.24 -6.69
N TRP A 485 19.08 21.05 -5.80
CA TRP A 485 19.25 20.90 -4.36
C TRP A 485 17.89 20.68 -3.70
N VAL A 486 17.66 19.46 -3.23
CA VAL A 486 16.37 19.00 -2.72
C VAL A 486 16.35 19.07 -1.21
N CYS A 487 15.42 19.84 -0.65
CA CYS A 487 15.14 19.91 0.78
C CYS A 487 13.98 18.98 1.15
N PRO A 488 14.00 18.29 2.30
CA PRO A 488 12.89 17.45 2.73
C PRO A 488 11.65 18.28 3.03
N SER A 489 10.48 17.70 2.67
CA SER A 489 9.18 18.19 3.11
C SER A 489 8.95 17.68 4.54
N ILE A 490 8.80 18.58 5.51
CA ILE A 490 8.59 18.21 6.90
C ILE A 490 7.08 18.11 7.15
N ASN A 491 6.61 16.92 7.54
CA ASN A 491 5.22 16.56 7.80
C ASN A 491 4.38 17.67 8.45
N SER A 492 3.25 18.02 7.82
CA SER A 492 2.07 18.72 8.34
C SER A 492 2.17 20.18 8.77
N ASN A 493 3.35 20.80 8.88
CA ASN A 493 3.47 22.25 9.15
C ASN A 493 4.12 22.94 7.96
N THR A 494 3.33 23.59 7.12
CA THR A 494 3.74 24.33 5.93
C THR A 494 4.83 25.39 6.20
N PHE A 495 4.89 25.95 7.42
CA PHE A 495 5.90 26.91 7.84
C PHE A 495 7.32 26.32 7.91
N THR A 496 7.47 25.07 8.35
CA THR A 496 8.79 24.44 8.50
C THR A 496 9.43 24.01 7.19
N GLU A 497 8.63 23.72 6.15
CA GLU A 497 9.12 23.40 4.80
C GLU A 497 9.77 24.60 4.13
N LEU A 498 9.07 25.74 4.16
CA LEU A 498 9.55 26.98 3.61
C LEU A 498 10.83 27.46 4.33
N GLU A 499 10.85 27.34 5.64
CA GLU A 499 12.02 27.72 6.45
C GLU A 499 13.27 26.92 6.04
N SER A 500 13.14 25.63 5.76
CA SER A 500 14.27 24.78 5.33
C SER A 500 14.82 25.22 3.96
N VAL A 501 13.94 25.51 3.00
CA VAL A 501 14.30 25.94 1.64
C VAL A 501 14.98 27.30 1.66
N TYR A 502 14.40 28.29 2.36
CA TYR A 502 14.97 29.63 2.43
C TYR A 502 16.24 29.68 3.26
N ARG A 503 16.36 28.90 4.33
CA ARG A 503 17.61 28.76 5.09
C ARG A 503 18.72 28.17 4.21
N THR A 504 18.41 27.18 3.39
CA THR A 504 19.35 26.61 2.44
C THR A 504 19.73 27.63 1.36
N GLN A 505 18.78 28.42 0.87
CA GLN A 505 19.04 29.52 -0.06
C GLN A 505 20.00 30.53 0.53
N ASP A 506 19.77 30.98 1.76
CA ASP A 506 20.64 31.92 2.46
C ASP A 506 22.08 31.41 2.64
N LEU A 507 22.19 30.12 3.00
CA LEU A 507 23.49 29.46 3.16
C LEU A 507 24.25 29.40 1.83
N LEU A 508 23.58 28.95 0.78
CA LEU A 508 24.19 28.76 -0.53
C LEU A 508 24.45 30.06 -1.25
N SER A 509 23.62 31.10 -1.11
CA SER A 509 23.83 32.41 -1.71
C SER A 509 25.11 33.10 -1.19
N ARG A 510 25.46 32.89 0.06
CA ARG A 510 26.72 33.41 0.66
C ARG A 510 27.94 32.67 0.10
N ARG A 511 27.84 31.41 -0.30
CA ARG A 511 28.95 30.57 -0.79
C ARG A 511 29.08 30.59 -2.31
N LEU A 512 27.97 30.77 -3.02
CA LEU A 512 27.85 30.67 -4.48
C LEU A 512 27.48 32.02 -5.11
N LYS A 513 28.22 33.10 -4.73
CA LYS A 513 27.91 34.50 -5.12
C LYS A 513 27.94 34.73 -6.63
N ASP A 514 28.72 33.94 -7.37
CA ASP A 514 28.91 34.08 -8.81
C ASP A 514 27.84 33.34 -9.61
N PHE A 515 26.91 32.62 -8.95
CA PHE A 515 25.92 31.78 -9.61
C PHE A 515 24.50 32.22 -9.25
N LYS A 516 23.58 32.10 -10.21
CA LYS A 516 22.17 32.46 -10.01
C LYS A 516 21.41 31.26 -9.40
N LEU A 517 20.83 31.47 -8.23
CA LEU A 517 20.04 30.49 -7.52
C LEU A 517 18.55 30.71 -7.77
N GLY A 518 17.77 29.64 -7.97
CA GLY A 518 16.31 29.65 -8.03
C GLY A 518 15.70 28.85 -6.89
N VAL A 519 14.45 29.16 -6.55
CA VAL A 519 13.69 28.45 -5.51
C VAL A 519 12.38 27.93 -6.12
N LEU A 520 12.04 26.66 -5.83
CA LEU A 520 10.81 26.01 -6.30
C LEU A 520 10.17 25.18 -5.19
N HIS A 521 8.95 25.54 -4.79
CA HIS A 521 8.16 24.78 -3.82
C HIS A 521 6.66 24.86 -4.12
N GLY A 522 5.86 23.98 -3.52
CA GLY A 522 4.44 23.84 -3.83
C GLY A 522 3.53 25.01 -3.48
N GLN A 523 4.02 26.02 -2.75
CA GLN A 523 3.24 27.22 -2.39
C GLN A 523 3.51 28.42 -3.30
N LEU A 524 4.41 28.30 -4.26
CA LEU A 524 4.60 29.36 -5.26
C LEU A 524 3.38 29.45 -6.17
N SER A 525 3.06 30.69 -6.59
CA SER A 525 2.07 30.85 -7.65
C SER A 525 2.56 30.17 -8.93
N GLU A 526 1.64 29.69 -9.71
CA GLU A 526 1.90 28.90 -10.94
C GLU A 526 2.78 29.66 -11.93
N ASP A 527 2.57 30.99 -12.03
CA ASP A 527 3.35 31.86 -12.90
C ASP A 527 4.82 31.97 -12.45
N ILE A 528 5.06 32.11 -11.14
CA ILE A 528 6.43 32.19 -10.59
C ILE A 528 7.11 30.84 -10.74
N ALA A 529 6.43 29.73 -10.43
CA ALA A 529 6.98 28.39 -10.56
C ALA A 529 7.36 28.08 -12.02
N THR A 530 6.48 28.42 -12.97
CA THR A 530 6.71 28.23 -14.41
C THR A 530 7.89 29.06 -14.90
N ARG A 531 7.95 30.35 -14.51
CA ARG A 531 9.08 31.23 -14.87
C ARG A 531 10.40 30.71 -14.32
N THR A 532 10.45 30.34 -13.02
CA THR A 532 11.65 29.80 -12.41
C THR A 532 12.15 28.54 -13.10
N LEU A 533 11.22 27.64 -13.50
CA LEU A 533 11.57 26.46 -14.27
C LEU A 533 12.05 26.76 -15.68
N GLN A 534 11.48 27.76 -16.35
CA GLN A 534 11.95 28.22 -17.65
C GLN A 534 13.36 28.81 -17.55
N ASP A 535 13.63 29.65 -16.55
CA ASP A 535 14.94 30.21 -16.27
C ASP A 535 15.98 29.13 -15.95
N PHE A 536 15.57 28.08 -15.25
CA PHE A 536 16.44 26.92 -14.99
C PHE A 536 16.68 26.10 -16.26
N ARG A 537 15.65 25.84 -17.08
CA ARG A 537 15.83 25.12 -18.36
C ARG A 537 16.70 25.87 -19.35
N SER A 538 16.61 27.21 -19.41
CA SER A 538 17.43 28.06 -20.27
C SER A 538 18.88 28.26 -19.76
N GLY A 539 19.21 27.76 -18.58
CA GLY A 539 20.54 27.93 -17.97
C GLY A 539 20.77 29.27 -17.27
N ILE A 540 19.77 30.15 -17.23
CA ILE A 540 19.84 31.42 -16.50
C ILE A 540 20.01 31.15 -15.00
N VAL A 541 19.23 30.25 -14.44
CA VAL A 541 19.39 29.70 -13.10
C VAL A 541 20.28 28.46 -13.20
N GLN A 542 21.35 28.42 -12.43
CA GLN A 542 22.33 27.32 -12.46
C GLN A 542 22.13 26.31 -11.32
N LEU A 543 21.57 26.74 -10.18
CA LEU A 543 21.24 25.87 -9.08
C LEU A 543 19.78 26.12 -8.66
N LEU A 544 18.97 25.06 -8.63
CA LEU A 544 17.57 25.11 -8.22
C LEU A 544 17.38 24.44 -6.87
N ILE A 545 17.01 25.23 -5.86
CA ILE A 545 16.66 24.75 -4.51
C ILE A 545 15.18 24.44 -4.52
N CYS A 546 14.81 23.21 -4.14
CA CYS A 546 13.43 22.78 -4.27
C CYS A 546 13.04 21.78 -3.18
N THR A 547 11.73 21.61 -3.00
CA THR A 547 11.15 20.52 -2.22
C THR A 547 10.94 19.30 -3.12
N THR A 548 10.22 18.28 -2.64
CA THR A 548 9.84 17.09 -3.41
C THR A 548 9.01 17.36 -4.67
N VAL A 549 8.63 18.61 -4.95
CA VAL A 549 7.91 19.02 -6.18
C VAL A 549 8.61 18.54 -7.46
N ILE A 550 9.95 18.41 -7.44
CA ILE A 550 10.69 17.87 -8.60
C ILE A 550 10.56 16.36 -8.80
N GLU A 551 10.04 15.63 -7.81
CA GLU A 551 9.67 14.21 -7.96
C GLU A 551 8.71 14.02 -9.12
N VAL A 552 7.94 15.04 -9.47
CA VAL A 552 6.97 15.05 -10.56
C VAL A 552 7.62 15.47 -11.88
N GLY A 553 8.27 14.53 -12.55
CA GLY A 553 8.53 14.52 -14.00
C GLY A 553 9.29 15.68 -14.66
N ILE A 554 9.89 16.64 -13.94
CA ILE A 554 10.60 17.78 -14.57
C ILE A 554 11.82 17.28 -15.33
N ASP A 555 11.90 17.63 -16.62
CA ASP A 555 13.02 17.27 -17.49
C ASP A 555 13.90 18.49 -17.77
N VAL A 556 15.18 18.39 -17.37
CA VAL A 556 16.20 19.42 -17.62
C VAL A 556 17.50 18.70 -18.00
N PRO A 557 17.82 18.62 -19.31
CA PRO A 557 18.96 17.83 -19.79
C PRO A 557 20.32 18.27 -19.22
N ASN A 558 20.52 19.56 -18.93
CA ASN A 558 21.76 20.11 -18.38
C ASN A 558 21.92 19.92 -16.85
N ALA A 559 20.85 19.49 -16.16
CA ALA A 559 20.93 19.19 -14.74
C ALA A 559 21.59 17.80 -14.55
N THR A 560 22.88 17.80 -14.30
CA THR A 560 23.69 16.59 -14.15
C THR A 560 23.89 16.18 -12.70
N THR A 561 23.60 17.07 -11.75
CA THR A 561 23.89 16.83 -10.35
C THR A 561 22.65 17.10 -9.49
N ILE A 562 22.39 16.20 -8.53
CA ILE A 562 21.37 16.36 -7.51
C ILE A 562 21.99 16.18 -6.12
N VAL A 563 21.66 17.09 -5.21
CA VAL A 563 21.94 16.99 -3.80
C VAL A 563 20.64 16.81 -3.04
N ILE A 564 20.55 15.79 -2.20
CA ILE A 564 19.37 15.51 -1.38
C ILE A 564 19.74 15.74 0.09
N GLU A 565 19.15 16.75 0.67
CA GLU A 565 19.35 17.17 2.05
C GLU A 565 18.54 16.29 3.00
N ASP A 566 19.10 15.98 4.21
CA ASP A 566 18.48 15.07 5.19
C ASP A 566 17.94 13.78 4.51
N ALA A 567 18.76 13.14 3.69
CA ALA A 567 18.36 12.01 2.84
C ALA A 567 17.80 10.80 3.64
N ASP A 568 18.14 10.69 4.92
CA ASP A 568 17.64 9.68 5.85
C ASP A 568 16.12 9.78 6.11
N ARG A 569 15.50 10.93 5.81
CA ARG A 569 14.05 11.15 5.97
C ARG A 569 13.21 10.68 4.78
N PHE A 570 13.85 10.42 3.66
CA PHE A 570 13.15 9.97 2.44
C PHE A 570 12.99 8.46 2.40
N GLY A 571 11.89 8.02 1.77
CA GLY A 571 11.73 6.63 1.39
C GLY A 571 12.68 6.23 0.25
N LEU A 572 13.05 4.95 0.17
CA LEU A 572 14.00 4.47 -0.85
C LEU A 572 13.47 4.69 -2.27
N SER A 573 12.17 4.50 -2.50
CA SER A 573 11.51 4.77 -3.78
C SER A 573 11.54 6.26 -4.14
N GLN A 574 11.37 7.17 -3.17
CA GLN A 574 11.46 8.61 -3.39
C GLN A 574 12.89 9.03 -3.75
N LEU A 575 13.88 8.53 -3.00
CA LEU A 575 15.30 8.76 -3.31
C LEU A 575 15.66 8.30 -4.71
N HIS A 576 15.15 7.14 -5.12
CA HIS A 576 15.37 6.61 -6.46
C HIS A 576 14.73 7.49 -7.54
N GLN A 577 13.50 7.96 -7.35
CA GLN A 577 12.82 8.88 -8.27
C GLN A 577 13.57 10.22 -8.40
N LEU A 578 14.04 10.78 -7.26
CA LEU A 578 14.87 11.98 -7.23
C LEU A 578 16.21 11.76 -7.94
N ARG A 579 16.90 10.65 -7.68
CA ARG A 579 18.11 10.25 -8.40
C ARG A 579 17.89 10.21 -9.92
N GLY A 580 16.77 9.68 -10.35
CA GLY A 580 16.38 9.58 -11.76
C GLY A 580 16.10 10.92 -12.46
N ARG A 581 16.13 12.06 -11.73
CA ARG A 581 15.99 13.40 -12.33
C ARG A 581 17.24 13.91 -13.00
N VAL A 582 18.38 13.32 -12.73
CA VAL A 582 19.67 13.64 -13.36
C VAL A 582 20.16 12.50 -14.23
N GLY A 583 21.21 12.73 -15.03
CA GLY A 583 21.78 11.70 -15.91
C GLY A 583 20.92 11.36 -17.13
N ARG A 584 20.18 12.34 -17.66
CA ARG A 584 19.35 12.19 -18.87
C ARG A 584 20.08 12.63 -20.17
N SER A 585 21.27 13.19 -20.04
CA SER A 585 22.14 13.53 -21.13
C SER A 585 23.33 12.59 -21.22
N ASN A 586 24.18 12.76 -22.24
CA ASN A 586 25.44 12.01 -22.35
C ASN A 586 26.47 12.31 -21.24
N ASN A 587 26.19 13.30 -20.37
CA ASN A 587 27.04 13.65 -19.26
C ASN A 587 26.82 12.70 -18.06
N GLN A 588 27.90 12.51 -17.29
CA GLN A 588 27.85 11.73 -16.05
C GLN A 588 26.91 12.38 -15.03
N GLY A 589 25.91 11.63 -14.57
CA GLY A 589 25.04 12.07 -13.49
C GLY A 589 25.68 11.85 -12.11
N ASN A 590 25.45 12.78 -11.16
CA ASN A 590 25.90 12.67 -9.77
C ASN A 590 24.72 12.87 -8.81
N CYS A 591 24.68 12.05 -7.76
CA CYS A 591 23.68 12.13 -6.69
C CYS A 591 24.39 12.13 -5.33
N PHE A 592 24.21 13.18 -4.56
CA PHE A 592 24.80 13.32 -3.22
C PHE A 592 23.71 13.25 -2.16
N LEU A 593 23.83 12.25 -1.27
CA LEU A 593 22.89 11.99 -0.19
C LEU A 593 23.46 12.58 1.11
N VAL A 594 22.98 13.74 1.51
CA VAL A 594 23.47 14.41 2.72
C VAL A 594 22.65 13.95 3.92
N HIS A 595 23.33 13.55 5.00
CA HIS A 595 22.68 13.12 6.24
C HIS A 595 23.43 13.58 7.48
N LYS A 596 22.74 13.61 8.62
CA LYS A 596 23.31 13.94 9.92
C LYS A 596 24.14 12.77 10.46
N LYS A 597 25.11 13.04 11.34
CA LYS A 597 26.01 12.04 11.94
C LYS A 597 25.27 10.87 12.60
N ASN A 598 24.17 11.15 13.30
CA ASN A 598 23.41 10.15 14.05
C ASN A 598 22.10 9.84 13.33
N ILE A 599 22.10 8.83 12.48
CA ILE A 599 20.91 8.28 11.83
C ILE A 599 20.68 6.84 12.29
N SER A 600 19.46 6.34 12.12
CA SER A 600 19.12 4.95 12.45
C SER A 600 19.86 3.96 11.54
N ALA A 601 20.10 2.75 12.05
CA ALA A 601 20.70 1.66 11.25
C ALA A 601 19.86 1.36 10.00
N GLU A 602 18.54 1.42 10.13
CA GLU A 602 17.61 1.24 9.01
C GLU A 602 17.76 2.33 7.94
N SER A 603 17.88 3.61 8.35
CA SER A 603 18.13 4.71 7.41
C SER A 603 19.45 4.52 6.68
N LEU A 604 20.51 4.10 7.38
CA LEU A 604 21.81 3.84 6.76
C LEU A 604 21.75 2.69 5.76
N LEU A 605 21.00 1.62 6.07
CA LEU A 605 20.77 0.50 5.14
C LEU A 605 20.05 0.96 3.87
N ARG A 606 19.03 1.84 3.99
CA ARG A 606 18.33 2.41 2.81
C ARG A 606 19.26 3.23 1.93
N LEU A 607 20.05 4.13 2.53
CA LEU A 607 21.01 4.95 1.77
C LEU A 607 22.08 4.06 1.09
N SER A 608 22.59 3.05 1.79
CA SER A 608 23.57 2.11 1.25
C SER A 608 22.98 1.27 0.11
N ALA A 609 21.72 0.85 0.20
CA ALA A 609 21.02 0.15 -0.86
C ALA A 609 20.92 1.02 -2.14
N LEU A 610 20.63 2.32 -2.00
CA LEU A 610 20.59 3.23 -3.16
C LEU A 610 21.95 3.40 -3.83
N VAL A 611 23.05 3.36 -3.08
CA VAL A 611 24.42 3.39 -3.63
C VAL A 611 24.75 2.10 -4.36
N ALA A 612 24.38 0.95 -3.79
CA ALA A 612 24.74 -0.37 -4.33
C ALA A 612 23.92 -0.77 -5.57
N HIS A 613 22.67 -0.29 -5.69
CA HIS A 613 21.77 -0.70 -6.75
C HIS A 613 21.35 0.48 -7.65
N SER A 614 21.41 0.25 -8.96
CA SER A 614 20.96 1.22 -9.97
C SER A 614 19.54 0.95 -10.46
N ASP A 615 19.10 -0.31 -10.48
CA ASP A 615 17.77 -0.74 -10.93
C ASP A 615 16.71 -0.42 -9.86
N GLY A 616 15.63 0.21 -10.29
CA GLY A 616 14.54 0.59 -9.38
C GLY A 616 13.75 -0.60 -8.85
N PHE A 617 13.66 -1.70 -9.58
CA PHE A 617 12.95 -2.90 -9.13
C PHE A 617 13.74 -3.63 -8.04
N ASP A 618 15.07 -3.72 -8.19
CA ASP A 618 15.95 -4.28 -7.14
C ASP A 618 15.85 -3.43 -5.86
N LEU A 619 15.81 -2.11 -6.02
CA LEU A 619 15.62 -1.19 -4.88
C LEU A 619 14.27 -1.36 -4.21
N ALA A 620 13.21 -1.58 -4.97
CA ALA A 620 11.88 -1.81 -4.41
C ALA A 620 11.83 -3.14 -3.61
N GLU A 621 12.49 -4.20 -4.10
CA GLU A 621 12.62 -5.45 -3.36
C GLU A 621 13.43 -5.27 -2.07
N LYS A 622 14.51 -4.48 -2.11
CA LYS A 622 15.31 -4.15 -0.92
C LYS A 622 14.52 -3.29 0.08
N ASP A 623 13.76 -2.29 -0.39
CA ASP A 623 12.90 -1.47 0.49
C ASP A 623 11.88 -2.34 1.23
N LEU A 624 11.29 -3.30 0.52
CA LEU A 624 10.36 -4.28 1.10
C LEU A 624 11.03 -5.14 2.19
N MET A 625 12.29 -5.57 1.96
CA MET A 625 13.04 -6.35 2.95
C MET A 625 13.46 -5.52 4.17
N ILE A 626 13.84 -4.25 3.98
CA ILE A 626 14.32 -3.35 5.05
C ILE A 626 13.17 -2.93 5.97
N ARG A 627 12.04 -2.51 5.40
CA ARG A 627 10.90 -2.01 6.17
C ARG A 627 10.06 -3.12 6.78
N GLY A 628 10.18 -4.35 6.26
CA GLY A 628 9.19 -5.39 6.51
C GLY A 628 7.86 -5.10 5.79
N SER A 629 7.03 -6.11 5.69
CA SER A 629 5.77 -6.06 4.96
C SER A 629 4.72 -5.10 5.55
N GLY A 630 4.77 -4.86 6.87
CA GLY A 630 3.78 -4.04 7.57
C GLY A 630 3.87 -2.54 7.31
N ASP A 631 5.08 -2.01 7.15
CA ASP A 631 5.33 -0.56 6.98
C ASP A 631 5.35 -0.12 5.52
N TYR A 632 5.67 -1.03 4.57
CA TYR A 632 5.73 -0.70 3.14
C TYR A 632 4.37 -0.24 2.60
N LEU A 633 3.31 -0.75 3.17
CA LEU A 633 1.94 -0.48 2.77
C LEU A 633 1.32 0.66 3.54
N GLY A 634 2.07 1.30 4.39
CA GLY A 634 1.74 2.45 5.24
C GLY A 634 0.24 2.57 5.41
N VAL A 635 -0.31 2.11 6.50
CA VAL A 635 -1.73 2.09 6.88
C VAL A 635 -2.49 3.41 6.58
N ARG A 636 -1.79 4.41 6.05
CA ARG A 636 -2.32 5.76 5.77
C ARG A 636 -2.38 6.18 4.30
N GLN A 637 -1.86 5.41 3.33
CA GLN A 637 -1.78 5.90 1.94
C GLN A 637 -2.42 5.07 0.83
N SER A 638 -2.83 3.82 1.06
CA SER A 638 -3.52 3.07 0.02
C SER A 638 -4.55 2.12 0.61
N GLY A 639 -5.84 2.43 0.43
CA GLY A 639 -6.98 1.62 0.86
C GLY A 639 -7.10 0.23 0.19
N HIS A 640 -6.01 -0.42 -0.21
CA HIS A 640 -6.03 -1.67 -0.97
C HIS A 640 -5.59 -2.91 -0.19
N LEU A 641 -4.94 -2.77 0.97
CA LEU A 641 -4.64 -3.90 1.85
C LEU A 641 -5.61 -4.02 3.03
N ASP A 642 -6.46 -3.05 3.24
CA ASP A 642 -7.65 -3.19 4.09
C ASP A 642 -8.60 -4.32 3.63
N ASN A 643 -8.30 -4.99 2.52
CA ASN A 643 -9.09 -6.08 1.96
C ASN A 643 -8.72 -7.48 2.49
N TYR A 644 -7.63 -7.63 3.25
CA TYR A 644 -7.28 -8.89 3.89
C TYR A 644 -7.57 -8.84 5.39
N LYS A 645 -8.26 -9.86 5.90
CA LYS A 645 -8.62 -9.96 7.32
C LYS A 645 -7.51 -10.59 8.16
N LEU A 646 -6.76 -11.49 7.56
CA LEU A 646 -5.79 -12.35 8.24
C LEU A 646 -4.42 -12.37 7.55
N ALA A 647 -4.40 -12.55 6.23
CA ALA A 647 -3.17 -12.71 5.47
C ALA A 647 -2.35 -11.40 5.48
N THR A 648 -1.07 -11.52 5.82
CA THR A 648 -0.09 -10.44 5.70
C THR A 648 0.51 -10.42 4.30
N LEU A 649 1.24 -9.37 3.97
CA LEU A 649 1.99 -9.32 2.73
C LEU A 649 3.03 -10.45 2.63
N GLU A 650 3.66 -10.81 3.74
CA GLU A 650 4.62 -11.93 3.80
C GLU A 650 3.94 -13.25 3.47
N ASP A 651 2.76 -13.49 4.04
CA ASP A 651 1.96 -14.66 3.74
C ASP A 651 1.62 -14.73 2.26
N PHE A 652 1.27 -13.60 1.66
CA PHE A 652 1.00 -13.53 0.22
C PHE A 652 2.25 -13.83 -0.60
N LEU A 653 3.37 -13.14 -0.33
CA LEU A 653 4.63 -13.31 -1.06
C LEU A 653 5.16 -14.75 -0.97
N GLY A 654 5.09 -15.35 0.22
CA GLY A 654 5.48 -16.73 0.44
C GLY A 654 4.61 -17.76 -0.29
N ASN A 655 3.37 -17.40 -0.65
CA ASN A 655 2.42 -18.32 -1.28
C ASN A 655 2.09 -17.99 -2.75
N VAL A 656 2.65 -16.94 -3.36
CA VAL A 656 2.36 -16.52 -4.74
C VAL A 656 2.54 -17.66 -5.75
N ASP A 657 3.67 -18.37 -5.69
CA ASP A 657 3.95 -19.46 -6.64
C ASP A 657 3.04 -20.67 -6.40
N THR A 658 2.68 -20.92 -5.15
CA THR A 658 1.71 -21.96 -4.77
C THR A 658 0.33 -21.65 -5.37
N ILE A 659 -0.13 -20.41 -5.22
CA ILE A 659 -1.43 -19.97 -5.76
C ILE A 659 -1.45 -20.03 -7.29
N LYS A 660 -0.36 -19.62 -7.96
CA LYS A 660 -0.25 -19.75 -9.43
C LYS A 660 -0.34 -21.19 -9.90
N LYS A 661 0.35 -22.11 -9.23
CA LYS A 661 0.29 -23.55 -9.55
C LYS A 661 -1.12 -24.12 -9.34
N LEU A 662 -1.92 -23.48 -8.49
CA LEU A 662 -3.30 -23.86 -8.18
C LEU A 662 -4.34 -23.21 -9.06
N GLU A 663 -4.00 -22.21 -9.83
CA GLU A 663 -4.95 -21.44 -10.63
C GLU A 663 -5.88 -22.32 -11.49
N PRO A 664 -5.40 -23.40 -12.16
CA PRO A 664 -6.27 -24.31 -12.88
C PRO A 664 -7.27 -25.05 -11.97
N GLN A 665 -6.84 -25.44 -10.77
CA GLN A 665 -7.69 -26.13 -9.80
C GLN A 665 -8.71 -25.19 -9.19
N ILE A 666 -8.31 -23.95 -8.85
CA ILE A 666 -9.20 -22.90 -8.35
C ILE A 666 -10.28 -22.55 -9.39
N LYS A 667 -9.92 -22.46 -10.68
CA LYS A 667 -10.88 -22.24 -11.77
C LYS A 667 -11.93 -23.34 -11.85
N ASN A 668 -11.53 -24.59 -11.59
CA ASN A 668 -12.40 -25.77 -11.66
C ASN A 668 -13.20 -26.02 -10.36
N LEU A 669 -13.03 -25.22 -9.30
CA LEU A 669 -13.84 -25.34 -8.10
C LEU A 669 -15.34 -25.13 -8.43
N PRO A 670 -16.24 -25.91 -7.80
CA PRO A 670 -17.68 -25.68 -7.94
C PRO A 670 -18.08 -24.26 -7.56
N GLU A 671 -19.02 -23.63 -8.28
CA GLU A 671 -19.45 -22.27 -7.98
C GLU A 671 -19.98 -22.10 -6.55
N ALA A 672 -20.62 -23.14 -5.98
CA ALA A 672 -21.03 -23.14 -4.58
C ALA A 672 -19.84 -22.94 -3.62
N VAL A 673 -18.71 -23.61 -3.87
CA VAL A 673 -17.48 -23.49 -3.08
C VAL A 673 -16.87 -22.09 -3.24
N LYS A 674 -16.80 -21.59 -4.48
CA LYS A 674 -16.31 -20.22 -4.75
C LYS A 674 -17.13 -19.17 -4.01
N ASN A 675 -18.45 -19.32 -4.01
CA ASN A 675 -19.35 -18.39 -3.31
C ASN A 675 -19.16 -18.45 -1.78
N ILE A 676 -18.96 -19.65 -1.20
CA ILE A 676 -18.66 -19.81 0.23
C ILE A 676 -17.37 -19.08 0.58
N LEU A 677 -16.29 -19.27 -0.19
CA LEU A 677 -15.01 -18.62 0.05
C LEU A 677 -15.14 -17.10 -0.02
N LEU A 678 -15.85 -16.58 -1.02
CA LEU A 678 -16.11 -15.14 -1.12
C LEU A 678 -16.95 -14.62 0.07
N MET A 679 -18.01 -15.32 0.48
CA MET A 679 -18.83 -14.92 1.63
C MET A 679 -18.04 -14.90 2.96
N ARG A 680 -17.05 -15.78 3.13
CA ARG A 680 -16.20 -15.82 4.33
C ARG A 680 -15.21 -14.67 4.40
N TRP A 681 -14.60 -14.35 3.28
CA TRP A 681 -13.42 -13.48 3.23
C TRP A 681 -13.67 -12.12 2.56
N ASP A 682 -14.82 -11.93 1.89
CA ASP A 682 -15.17 -10.66 1.25
C ASP A 682 -16.11 -9.83 2.16
N ASP A 683 -15.75 -8.58 2.42
CA ASP A 683 -16.65 -7.67 3.13
C ASP A 683 -17.72 -7.17 2.15
N SER A 684 -18.96 -7.53 2.40
CA SER A 684 -20.15 -7.19 1.61
C SER A 684 -20.46 -5.68 1.47
N ASN A 685 -19.51 -4.81 1.81
CA ASN A 685 -19.57 -3.37 1.54
C ASN A 685 -18.81 -2.96 0.27
N THR A 686 -18.33 -3.89 -0.53
CA THR A 686 -17.69 -3.62 -1.82
C THR A 686 -18.67 -3.63 -2.99
N GLU A 687 -19.83 -2.99 -2.85
CA GLU A 687 -20.58 -2.48 -4.01
C GLU A 687 -19.83 -1.35 -4.75
N ALA A 688 -18.63 -0.98 -4.28
CA ALA A 688 -17.84 0.13 -4.80
C ALA A 688 -16.49 -0.28 -5.40
N ILE A 689 -16.27 -1.54 -5.76
CA ILE A 689 -15.17 -1.94 -6.64
C ILE A 689 -15.75 -2.53 -7.92
N GLU A 690 -16.58 -1.78 -8.58
CA GLU A 690 -16.61 -1.80 -10.03
C GLU A 690 -15.41 -0.98 -10.50
N LEU A 691 -14.33 -1.68 -10.81
CA LEU A 691 -13.20 -1.18 -11.59
C LEU A 691 -13.68 -0.78 -12.98
#